data_3927b3718d515df959c7debbe9332da3
#
_entry.id   3927b3718d515df959c7debbe9332da3
#
_cell.length_a   1.000
_cell.length_b   1.000
_cell.length_c   1.000
_cell.angle_alpha   90.00
_cell.angle_beta   90.00
_cell.angle_gamma   90.00
#
_symmetry.space_group_name_H-M   'P 1'
#
loop_
_entity.id
_entity.type
_entity.pdbx_description
1 polymer ?
#
loop_
_entity_poly.entity_id
_entity_poly.type
_entity_poly.pdbx_seq_one_letter_code
_entity_poly.pdbx_strand_id
1 'polypeptide(L)'
;MSGSEQARSDRITAGRADGSSAPDLRLVPAALAAWAGMWVATAAQPAWLTLGTLLGCATGLLGRRRRSWRLAAVALVLVGCMATGWARWWWQQHDPLVALAAQQAVATADLVVVGTPRMGQREGVRPPWWLSAARVVSLDSRGERMAGGAVVQLSASGEQVAAWAAVVPGTTVRAVVRLGMAGPGEQPEVQVRAREPPVVVAAPGPLDAAVEQVRAGLRASVAHVSHEPRALVPALVVGDTSAMPEGLVERFRVTGLTHLTAVSGANLTLLLAFLGTLARACGVLGWWLRGLLTLGVVGFVVLCHAEPSVVRAAAMGVVGLVALGAGGRGGQAVRALCVAVMVIVFVEPTMARSAGFALSVLASGGIVAWSRPWTDLLAMRMPRLLAEGLATPLAAQLATQPLVTAISGQVSIVGLVANLAAGPLVGPATVLGFLAAASALPLLPLAMVFGTLAGWCAQGLCWIAGLGGLFPGAAVSWPAGPIALLLVLAACVGLVLVMPRLLRNPWLASGCALLLVAAMLRPPAPPGWPPHDWAVVFCDVGQGDATLIRSAPAEVVIVDAGPDPAKLATCLRDLGVARVPLAVLTHFHADHVTGIEVALQNHHTDRVLVSAANSPWSGRQLVERAASGVGLTQVTPGSVVQAGAVRLEVLAVRTAVDVTSSEEGESAGENDGSLVMRFTVPGLRLLLAGDVQEDGQRNAVSSGADLSADVLLVPHHGSGHQLPEFLASTRATIAVFSVGLDNDYGHPAVRTQRAVEQLGMRVLRTDQQGSIALAVTESGLVVTTQR
;
A
#
# COMPACT_ATOMS: atom_id res chain seq x y z
N MET A 1 51.58 54.62 5.60
CA MET A 1 50.67 53.98 6.54
C MET A 1 49.40 53.51 5.78
N SER A 2 49.46 52.59 4.84
CA SER A 2 48.26 52.09 4.13
C SER A 2 48.27 50.57 3.77
N GLY A 3 49.36 49.85 3.99
CA GLY A 3 49.43 48.44 3.65
C GLY A 3 49.10 47.47 4.80
N SER A 4 49.13 47.93 6.07
CA SER A 4 48.90 47.07 7.24
C SER A 4 47.41 46.98 7.69
N GLU A 5 46.62 47.99 7.33
CA GLU A 5 45.19 48.00 7.64
C GLU A 5 44.38 47.18 6.62
N GLN A 6 44.78 47.18 5.34
CA GLN A 6 44.16 46.35 4.30
C GLN A 6 44.36 44.85 4.57
N ALA A 7 45.61 44.47 4.96
CA ALA A 7 45.93 43.07 5.30
C ALA A 7 45.23 42.58 6.60
N ARG A 8 44.84 43.49 7.48
CA ARG A 8 44.08 43.18 8.70
C ARG A 8 42.57 43.05 8.43
N SER A 9 42.03 43.85 7.50
CA SER A 9 40.66 43.77 7.02
C SER A 9 40.42 42.46 6.27
N ASP A 10 41.33 42.04 5.38
CA ASP A 10 41.23 40.80 4.61
C ASP A 10 41.37 39.56 5.47
N ARG A 11 42.12 39.60 6.58
CA ARG A 11 42.18 38.50 7.56
C ARG A 11 40.92 38.41 8.43
N ILE A 12 40.21 39.50 8.67
CA ILE A 12 38.95 39.51 9.43
C ILE A 12 37.79 39.05 8.54
N THR A 13 37.85 39.29 7.23
CA THR A 13 36.84 38.79 6.28
C THR A 13 37.08 37.34 5.87
N ALA A 14 38.30 36.85 5.77
CA ALA A 14 38.63 35.47 5.48
C ALA A 14 38.33 34.49 6.65
N GLY A 15 38.26 35.00 7.90
CA GLY A 15 37.95 34.17 9.09
C GLY A 15 36.45 33.92 9.37
N ARG A 16 35.53 34.38 8.49
CA ARG A 16 34.10 34.25 8.69
C ARG A 16 33.37 33.32 7.70
N ALA A 17 34.09 32.62 6.83
CA ALA A 17 33.49 31.76 5.78
C ALA A 17 33.38 30.27 6.12
N ASP A 18 33.87 29.79 7.28
CA ASP A 18 33.78 28.39 7.68
C ASP A 18 32.94 28.20 8.96
N GLY A 19 31.65 28.49 8.85
CA GLY A 19 30.67 28.23 9.90
C GLY A 19 29.78 27.09 9.52
N SER A 20 30.30 25.86 9.35
CA SER A 20 29.53 24.64 9.46
C SER A 20 29.13 24.44 10.92
N SER A 21 28.09 25.18 11.37
CA SER A 21 27.52 24.95 12.70
C SER A 21 26.95 23.54 12.75
N ALA A 22 27.51 22.71 13.63
CA ALA A 22 27.00 21.37 13.94
C ALA A 22 25.47 21.43 14.14
N PRO A 23 24.71 20.41 13.71
CA PRO A 23 23.26 20.38 13.86
C PRO A 23 22.89 20.54 15.34
N ASP A 24 21.91 21.39 15.63
CA ASP A 24 21.43 21.55 17.01
C ASP A 24 20.46 20.42 17.38
N LEU A 25 20.98 19.41 18.06
CA LEU A 25 20.27 18.20 18.46
C LEU A 25 19.54 18.32 19.81
N ARG A 26 19.47 19.52 20.40
CA ARG A 26 18.95 19.69 21.78
C ARG A 26 17.48 19.29 21.94
N LEU A 27 16.64 19.44 20.90
CA LEU A 27 15.23 19.08 20.92
C LEU A 27 14.94 17.65 20.45
N VAL A 28 15.91 16.95 19.88
CA VAL A 28 15.73 15.60 19.37
C VAL A 28 15.24 14.63 20.46
N PRO A 29 15.81 14.60 21.69
CA PRO A 29 15.31 13.71 22.73
C PRO A 29 13.86 14.00 23.14
N ALA A 30 13.44 15.28 23.17
CA ALA A 30 12.07 15.64 23.48
C ALA A 30 11.11 15.26 22.37
N ALA A 31 11.48 15.45 21.10
CA ALA A 31 10.66 15.06 19.95
C ALA A 31 10.49 13.53 19.86
N LEU A 32 11.56 12.78 20.10
CA LEU A 32 11.50 11.31 20.16
C LEU A 32 10.63 10.83 21.34
N ALA A 33 10.76 11.47 22.51
CA ALA A 33 9.93 11.16 23.67
C ALA A 33 8.45 11.50 23.42
N ALA A 34 8.16 12.62 22.72
CA ALA A 34 6.80 12.97 22.32
C ALA A 34 6.21 11.91 21.38
N TRP A 35 6.96 11.54 20.35
CA TRP A 35 6.51 10.56 19.38
C TRP A 35 6.33 9.16 19.98
N ALA A 36 7.36 8.62 20.65
CA ALA A 36 7.30 7.32 21.29
C ALA A 36 6.25 7.28 22.41
N GLY A 37 6.18 8.33 23.23
CA GLY A 37 5.17 8.45 24.28
C GLY A 37 3.76 8.46 23.75
N MET A 38 3.51 9.25 22.69
CA MET A 38 2.17 9.30 22.06
C MET A 38 1.84 8.00 21.31
N TRP A 39 2.82 7.34 20.70
CA TRP A 39 2.65 6.02 20.08
C TRP A 39 2.18 4.97 21.11
N VAL A 40 2.76 4.95 22.31
CA VAL A 40 2.32 4.11 23.42
C VAL A 40 0.95 4.55 23.94
N ALA A 41 0.76 5.87 24.12
CA ALA A 41 -0.49 6.44 24.65
C ALA A 41 -1.70 6.12 23.76
N THR A 42 -1.54 6.11 22.45
CA THR A 42 -2.61 5.75 21.49
C THR A 42 -2.90 4.26 21.42
N ALA A 43 -2.09 3.40 22.04
CA ALA A 43 -2.41 1.97 22.19
C ALA A 43 -3.55 1.72 23.19
N ALA A 44 -3.93 2.71 23.96
CA ALA A 44 -5.07 2.70 24.92
C ALA A 44 -5.07 1.53 25.92
N GLN A 45 -3.91 0.97 26.23
CA GLN A 45 -3.78 -0.07 27.25
C GLN A 45 -3.46 0.55 28.62
N PRO A 46 -4.32 0.40 29.63
CA PRO A 46 -4.15 1.06 30.95
C PRO A 46 -2.80 0.79 31.60
N ALA A 47 -2.27 -0.43 31.46
CA ALA A 47 -0.96 -0.82 32.00
C ALA A 47 0.21 0.02 31.44
N TRP A 48 0.20 0.28 30.12
CA TRP A 48 1.24 1.10 29.48
C TRP A 48 1.10 2.58 29.82
N LEU A 49 -0.14 3.08 29.96
CA LEU A 49 -0.41 4.46 30.37
C LEU A 49 0.10 4.71 31.81
N THR A 50 -0.13 3.78 32.75
CA THR A 50 0.38 3.89 34.12
C THR A 50 1.90 3.84 34.15
N LEU A 51 2.51 2.87 33.44
CA LEU A 51 3.98 2.74 33.36
C LEU A 51 4.62 3.99 32.76
N GLY A 52 4.07 4.53 31.67
CA GLY A 52 4.57 5.75 31.02
C GLY A 52 4.47 6.98 31.94
N THR A 53 3.39 7.09 32.73
CA THR A 53 3.22 8.16 33.71
C THR A 53 4.25 8.07 34.82
N LEU A 54 4.49 6.87 35.36
CA LEU A 54 5.51 6.62 36.39
C LEU A 54 6.92 6.93 35.86
N LEU A 55 7.24 6.53 34.63
CA LEU A 55 8.51 6.84 33.99
C LEU A 55 8.69 8.36 33.80
N GLY A 56 7.65 9.06 33.39
CA GLY A 56 7.63 10.52 33.26
C GLY A 56 7.89 11.21 34.60
N CYS A 57 7.23 10.78 35.66
CA CYS A 57 7.45 11.31 37.01
C CYS A 57 8.88 11.02 37.51
N ALA A 58 9.39 9.81 37.31
CA ALA A 58 10.76 9.44 37.71
C ALA A 58 11.80 10.28 36.96
N THR A 59 11.60 10.49 35.63
CA THR A 59 12.47 11.36 34.81
C THR A 59 12.42 12.82 35.28
N GLY A 60 11.25 13.32 35.67
CA GLY A 60 11.09 14.65 36.24
C GLY A 60 11.81 14.84 37.57
N LEU A 61 11.70 13.88 38.48
CA LEU A 61 12.43 13.86 39.76
C LEU A 61 13.95 13.84 39.55
N LEU A 62 14.44 13.01 38.60
CA LEU A 62 15.84 12.96 38.24
C LEU A 62 16.33 14.29 37.65
N GLY A 63 15.50 14.91 36.78
CA GLY A 63 15.79 16.22 36.19
C GLY A 63 15.92 17.30 37.26
N ARG A 64 15.01 17.30 38.26
CA ARG A 64 15.07 18.21 39.41
C ARG A 64 16.35 18.00 40.25
N ARG A 65 16.67 16.73 40.54
CA ARG A 65 17.91 16.38 41.32
C ARG A 65 19.17 16.79 40.57
N ARG A 66 19.24 16.57 39.26
CA ARG A 66 20.39 16.91 38.40
C ARG A 66 20.36 18.35 37.87
N ARG A 67 19.40 19.17 38.24
CA ARG A 67 19.17 20.53 37.71
C ARG A 67 19.23 20.60 36.17
N SER A 68 18.73 19.55 35.50
CA SER A 68 18.77 19.42 34.05
C SER A 68 17.39 19.77 33.47
N TRP A 69 17.33 20.92 32.81
CA TRP A 69 16.13 21.37 32.09
C TRP A 69 15.68 20.40 30.97
N ARG A 70 16.65 19.71 30.37
CA ARG A 70 16.39 18.72 29.32
C ARG A 70 15.59 17.52 29.84
N LEU A 71 15.96 16.97 30.98
CA LEU A 71 15.22 15.88 31.63
C LEU A 71 13.84 16.35 32.08
N ALA A 72 13.72 17.58 32.57
CA ALA A 72 12.44 18.17 32.93
C ALA A 72 11.52 18.32 31.70
N ALA A 73 12.06 18.75 30.55
CA ALA A 73 11.31 18.85 29.30
C ALA A 73 10.82 17.47 28.81
N VAL A 74 11.69 16.45 28.81
CA VAL A 74 11.30 15.07 28.45
C VAL A 74 10.22 14.55 29.41
N ALA A 75 10.35 14.80 30.70
CA ALA A 75 9.33 14.40 31.69
C ALA A 75 7.97 15.05 31.43
N LEU A 76 7.97 16.36 31.16
CA LEU A 76 6.75 17.10 30.87
C LEU A 76 6.06 16.56 29.60
N VAL A 77 6.84 16.28 28.57
CA VAL A 77 6.36 15.69 27.32
C VAL A 77 5.74 14.32 27.57
N LEU A 78 6.43 13.43 28.31
CA LEU A 78 5.93 12.07 28.59
C LEU A 78 4.62 12.14 29.40
N VAL A 79 4.56 12.96 30.46
CA VAL A 79 3.34 13.13 31.27
C VAL A 79 2.20 13.68 30.41
N GLY A 80 2.46 14.67 29.54
CA GLY A 80 1.49 15.20 28.62
C GLY A 80 0.96 14.13 27.65
N CYS A 81 1.84 13.31 27.06
CA CYS A 81 1.43 12.20 26.21
C CYS A 81 0.55 11.18 26.94
N MET A 82 0.93 10.81 28.18
CA MET A 82 0.14 9.84 28.95
C MET A 82 -1.23 10.42 29.34
N ALA A 83 -1.30 11.70 29.72
CA ALA A 83 -2.57 12.37 30.01
C ALA A 83 -3.49 12.37 28.79
N THR A 84 -2.95 12.66 27.60
CA THR A 84 -3.70 12.58 26.33
C THR A 84 -4.18 11.14 26.08
N GLY A 85 -3.33 10.13 26.32
CA GLY A 85 -3.68 8.71 26.18
C GLY A 85 -4.80 8.30 27.14
N TRP A 86 -4.72 8.71 28.41
CA TRP A 86 -5.77 8.47 29.39
C TRP A 86 -7.10 9.12 29.00
N ALA A 87 -7.08 10.40 28.58
CA ALA A 87 -8.26 11.10 28.11
C ALA A 87 -8.90 10.37 26.92
N ARG A 88 -8.09 9.96 25.93
CA ARG A 88 -8.56 9.21 24.76
C ARG A 88 -9.17 7.87 25.16
N TRP A 89 -8.46 7.07 25.99
CA TRP A 89 -8.98 5.79 26.47
C TRP A 89 -10.31 5.93 27.18
N TRP A 90 -10.42 6.97 28.04
CA TRP A 90 -11.67 7.26 28.75
C TRP A 90 -12.81 7.60 27.80
N TRP A 91 -12.56 8.45 26.80
CA TRP A 91 -13.52 8.81 25.75
C TRP A 91 -13.97 7.58 24.97
N GLN A 92 -13.05 6.73 24.55
CA GLN A 92 -13.36 5.50 23.80
C GLN A 92 -14.27 4.55 24.58
N GLN A 93 -14.04 4.42 25.90
CA GLN A 93 -14.88 3.58 26.74
C GLN A 93 -16.32 4.13 26.90
N HIS A 94 -16.54 5.41 26.69
CA HIS A 94 -17.82 6.09 26.91
C HIS A 94 -18.46 6.64 25.62
N ASP A 95 -17.84 6.39 24.45
CA ASP A 95 -18.39 6.82 23.15
C ASP A 95 -19.51 5.86 22.71
N PRO A 96 -20.77 6.33 22.62
CA PRO A 96 -21.88 5.49 22.16
C PRO A 96 -21.67 4.91 20.75
N LEU A 97 -20.96 5.65 19.87
CA LEU A 97 -20.68 5.20 18.50
C LEU A 97 -19.77 3.97 18.49
N VAL A 98 -18.76 3.94 19.35
CA VAL A 98 -17.86 2.78 19.50
C VAL A 98 -18.63 1.57 20.06
N ALA A 99 -19.52 1.79 21.02
CA ALA A 99 -20.35 0.72 21.58
C ALA A 99 -21.29 0.11 20.52
N LEU A 100 -21.90 0.95 19.68
CA LEU A 100 -22.75 0.49 18.57
C LEU A 100 -21.95 -0.23 17.46
N ALA A 101 -20.74 0.25 17.16
CA ALA A 101 -19.84 -0.39 16.19
C ALA A 101 -19.41 -1.78 16.67
N ALA A 102 -19.10 -1.94 17.95
CA ALA A 102 -18.77 -3.25 18.55
C ALA A 102 -19.94 -4.25 18.46
N GLN A 103 -21.20 -3.77 18.47
CA GLN A 103 -22.41 -4.56 18.30
C GLN A 103 -22.78 -4.79 16.82
N GLN A 104 -22.01 -4.24 15.88
CA GLN A 104 -22.33 -4.26 14.45
C GLN A 104 -23.74 -3.72 14.14
N ALA A 105 -24.15 -2.67 14.86
CA ALA A 105 -25.50 -2.14 14.78
C ALA A 105 -25.81 -1.58 13.38
N VAL A 106 -27.09 -1.72 12.98
CA VAL A 106 -27.63 -1.06 11.79
C VAL A 106 -28.34 0.21 12.25
N ALA A 107 -28.09 1.33 11.60
CA ALA A 107 -28.62 2.63 11.94
C ALA A 107 -28.87 3.49 10.72
N THR A 108 -29.78 4.46 10.83
CA THR A 108 -29.90 5.53 9.85
C THR A 108 -28.99 6.67 10.27
N ALA A 109 -28.05 7.06 9.41
CA ALA A 109 -27.09 8.11 9.72
C ALA A 109 -27.19 9.29 8.75
N ASP A 110 -27.10 10.51 9.30
CA ASP A 110 -26.81 11.71 8.54
C ASP A 110 -25.28 11.93 8.56
N LEU A 111 -24.66 11.90 7.40
CA LEU A 111 -23.21 11.89 7.21
C LEU A 111 -22.78 13.04 6.30
N VAL A 112 -21.75 13.80 6.68
CA VAL A 112 -21.07 14.74 5.79
C VAL A 112 -19.83 14.07 5.21
N VAL A 113 -19.76 13.93 3.90
CA VAL A 113 -18.55 13.43 3.23
C VAL A 113 -17.45 14.48 3.33
N VAL A 114 -16.32 14.15 3.96
CA VAL A 114 -15.22 15.11 4.23
C VAL A 114 -13.93 14.79 3.50
N GLY A 115 -13.73 13.56 3.09
CA GLY A 115 -12.55 13.12 2.35
C GLY A 115 -12.76 13.09 0.84
N THR A 116 -11.66 13.03 0.09
CA THR A 116 -11.71 12.75 -1.35
C THR A 116 -12.14 11.30 -1.56
N PRO A 117 -13.25 11.03 -2.27
CA PRO A 117 -13.69 9.67 -2.52
C PRO A 117 -12.65 8.89 -3.33
N ARG A 118 -12.45 7.62 -2.97
CA ARG A 118 -11.68 6.66 -3.75
C ARG A 118 -12.65 5.63 -4.31
N MET A 119 -12.44 5.24 -5.54
CA MET A 119 -13.29 4.28 -6.23
C MET A 119 -12.42 3.24 -6.92
N GLY A 120 -12.77 1.97 -6.75
CA GLY A 120 -12.29 0.90 -7.60
C GLY A 120 -13.38 0.57 -8.62
N GLN A 121 -12.99 0.50 -9.89
CA GLN A 121 -13.89 0.02 -10.93
C GLN A 121 -13.95 -1.51 -10.86
N ARG A 122 -14.95 -2.08 -11.51
CA ARG A 122 -15.09 -3.52 -11.64
C ARG A 122 -13.87 -4.07 -12.42
N GLU A 123 -12.90 -4.61 -11.71
CA GLU A 123 -11.78 -5.35 -12.30
C GLU A 123 -12.05 -6.84 -12.12
N GLY A 124 -12.30 -7.52 -13.24
CA GLY A 124 -12.64 -8.94 -13.23
C GLY A 124 -14.00 -9.19 -12.53
N VAL A 125 -13.99 -9.97 -11.47
CA VAL A 125 -15.18 -10.38 -10.71
C VAL A 125 -15.43 -9.49 -9.48
N ARG A 126 -14.46 -8.71 -9.02
CA ARG A 126 -14.63 -7.82 -7.87
C ARG A 126 -15.70 -6.78 -8.15
N PRO A 127 -16.72 -6.64 -7.27
CA PRO A 127 -17.70 -5.60 -7.45
C PRO A 127 -17.05 -4.21 -7.34
N PRO A 128 -17.59 -3.20 -7.99
CA PRO A 128 -17.10 -1.83 -7.82
C PRO A 128 -17.25 -1.44 -6.34
N TRP A 129 -16.30 -0.64 -5.85
CA TRP A 129 -16.33 -0.14 -4.50
C TRP A 129 -16.07 1.37 -4.45
N TRP A 130 -16.61 2.00 -3.41
CA TRP A 130 -16.44 3.41 -3.10
C TRP A 130 -16.08 3.57 -1.63
N LEU A 131 -15.15 4.47 -1.31
CA LEU A 131 -14.62 4.69 0.02
C LEU A 131 -14.33 6.16 0.23
N SER A 132 -14.77 6.73 1.35
CA SER A 132 -14.44 8.10 1.75
C SER A 132 -14.48 8.26 3.25
N ALA A 133 -13.78 9.29 3.78
CA ALA A 133 -13.99 9.74 5.14
C ALA A 133 -15.31 10.51 5.22
N ALA A 134 -16.09 10.27 6.26
CA ALA A 134 -17.33 10.98 6.53
C ALA A 134 -17.42 11.39 8.01
N ARG A 135 -18.05 12.54 8.27
CA ARG A 135 -18.34 12.99 9.65
C ARG A 135 -19.80 12.67 9.97
N VAL A 136 -20.03 11.96 11.06
CA VAL A 136 -21.36 11.67 11.56
C VAL A 136 -21.97 12.97 12.09
N VAL A 137 -23.15 13.36 11.59
CA VAL A 137 -23.90 14.51 12.08
C VAL A 137 -24.94 14.03 13.10
N SER A 138 -25.71 13.02 12.72
CA SER A 138 -26.66 12.36 13.61
C SER A 138 -26.76 10.89 13.24
N LEU A 139 -27.05 10.06 14.21
CA LEU A 139 -27.26 8.63 14.06
C LEU A 139 -28.52 8.24 14.81
N ASP A 140 -29.43 7.55 14.13
CA ASP A 140 -30.66 6.99 14.71
C ASP A 140 -30.54 5.47 14.71
N SER A 141 -30.47 4.91 15.90
CA SER A 141 -30.39 3.46 16.09
C SER A 141 -31.39 3.02 17.14
N ARG A 142 -32.25 2.09 16.81
CA ARG A 142 -33.29 1.54 17.72
C ARG A 142 -34.24 2.60 18.31
N GLY A 143 -34.47 3.71 17.58
CA GLY A 143 -35.33 4.81 18.02
C GLY A 143 -34.64 5.84 18.94
N GLU A 144 -33.34 5.67 19.23
CA GLU A 144 -32.53 6.67 19.92
C GLU A 144 -31.71 7.48 18.92
N ARG A 145 -31.92 8.79 18.90
CA ARG A 145 -31.19 9.73 18.08
C ARG A 145 -30.01 10.31 18.84
N MET A 146 -28.79 10.09 18.33
CA MET A 146 -27.57 10.62 18.89
C MET A 146 -26.99 11.69 17.97
N ALA A 147 -26.52 12.80 18.55
CA ALA A 147 -25.70 13.76 17.83
C ALA A 147 -24.26 13.21 17.70
N GLY A 148 -23.68 13.30 16.52
CA GLY A 148 -22.33 12.85 16.26
C GLY A 148 -21.35 14.01 16.05
N GLY A 149 -20.12 13.72 15.80
CA GLY A 149 -19.03 14.64 15.46
C GLY A 149 -17.80 13.85 15.02
N ALA A 150 -17.82 12.53 15.25
CA ALA A 150 -16.73 11.63 14.93
C ALA A 150 -16.56 11.48 13.40
N VAL A 151 -15.32 11.36 12.98
CA VAL A 151 -14.97 10.99 11.60
C VAL A 151 -14.93 9.47 11.52
N VAL A 152 -15.58 8.92 10.51
CA VAL A 152 -15.70 7.49 10.25
C VAL A 152 -15.25 7.19 8.81
N GLN A 153 -14.87 5.96 8.57
CA GLN A 153 -14.61 5.47 7.20
C GLN A 153 -15.90 4.93 6.62
N LEU A 154 -16.42 5.62 5.60
CA LEU A 154 -17.66 5.24 4.92
C LEU A 154 -17.32 4.47 3.64
N SER A 155 -17.92 3.30 3.49
CA SER A 155 -17.75 2.43 2.32
C SER A 155 -19.08 2.05 1.69
N ALA A 156 -19.08 1.85 0.36
CA ALA A 156 -20.18 1.29 -0.39
C ALA A 156 -19.64 0.30 -1.43
N SER A 157 -20.40 -0.73 -1.75
CA SER A 157 -20.01 -1.77 -2.70
C SER A 157 -21.20 -2.19 -3.59
N GLY A 158 -20.89 -2.79 -4.74
CA GLY A 158 -21.92 -3.31 -5.66
C GLY A 158 -22.68 -2.23 -6.43
N GLU A 159 -23.97 -2.47 -6.68
CA GLU A 159 -24.81 -1.62 -7.54
C GLU A 159 -25.00 -0.19 -7.03
N GLN A 160 -24.95 0.01 -5.72
CA GLN A 160 -25.11 1.33 -5.11
C GLN A 160 -23.92 2.27 -5.33
N VAL A 161 -22.76 1.75 -5.75
CA VAL A 161 -21.54 2.56 -5.99
C VAL A 161 -21.78 3.69 -6.98
N ALA A 162 -22.59 3.48 -8.01
CA ALA A 162 -22.92 4.53 -8.98
C ALA A 162 -23.60 5.75 -8.34
N ALA A 163 -24.51 5.52 -7.38
CA ALA A 163 -25.18 6.58 -6.63
C ALA A 163 -24.20 7.29 -5.65
N TRP A 164 -23.33 6.54 -4.99
CA TRP A 164 -22.31 7.09 -4.09
C TRP A 164 -21.21 7.85 -4.86
N ALA A 165 -20.90 7.46 -6.10
CA ALA A 165 -19.93 8.14 -6.95
C ALA A 165 -20.34 9.57 -7.32
N ALA A 166 -21.64 9.87 -7.31
CA ALA A 166 -22.17 11.21 -7.55
C ALA A 166 -22.06 12.14 -6.34
N VAL A 167 -21.72 11.61 -5.15
CA VAL A 167 -21.63 12.40 -3.92
C VAL A 167 -20.27 13.09 -3.86
N VAL A 168 -20.28 14.41 -3.79
CA VAL A 168 -19.08 15.25 -3.69
C VAL A 168 -18.77 15.59 -2.22
N PRO A 169 -17.50 15.83 -1.86
CA PRO A 169 -17.13 16.30 -0.53
C PRO A 169 -17.93 17.53 -0.08
N GLY A 170 -18.27 17.62 1.20
CA GLY A 170 -19.13 18.67 1.76
C GLY A 170 -20.63 18.37 1.69
N THR A 171 -21.06 17.35 0.90
CA THR A 171 -22.48 16.95 0.83
C THR A 171 -22.90 16.24 2.10
N THR A 172 -24.08 16.61 2.64
CA THR A 172 -24.73 15.85 3.71
C THR A 172 -25.68 14.83 3.10
N VAL A 173 -25.45 13.57 3.42
CA VAL A 173 -26.25 12.44 2.94
C VAL A 173 -26.88 11.70 4.11
N ARG A 174 -28.09 11.17 3.89
CA ARG A 174 -28.75 10.20 4.76
C ARG A 174 -28.68 8.83 4.13
N ALA A 175 -28.27 7.84 4.91
CA ALA A 175 -28.22 6.46 4.45
C ALA A 175 -28.44 5.49 5.63
N VAL A 176 -29.00 4.32 5.31
CA VAL A 176 -28.97 3.17 6.20
C VAL A 176 -27.57 2.56 6.15
N VAL A 177 -26.95 2.42 7.29
CA VAL A 177 -25.57 2.00 7.41
C VAL A 177 -25.40 0.91 8.46
N ARG A 178 -24.43 0.03 8.25
CA ARG A 178 -23.95 -0.91 9.26
C ARG A 178 -22.65 -0.37 9.86
N LEU A 179 -22.62 -0.29 11.17
CA LEU A 179 -21.44 0.12 11.92
C LEU A 179 -20.53 -1.10 12.16
N GLY A 180 -19.23 -0.91 12.18
CA GLY A 180 -18.25 -1.94 12.51
C GLY A 180 -16.99 -1.31 13.09
N MET A 181 -16.23 -2.11 13.82
CA MET A 181 -14.92 -1.70 14.30
C MET A 181 -13.88 -1.88 13.19
N ALA A 182 -13.00 -0.91 13.05
CA ALA A 182 -11.82 -1.03 12.20
C ALA A 182 -10.83 -2.08 12.75
N GLY A 183 -9.95 -2.57 11.91
CA GLY A 183 -8.89 -3.48 12.31
C GLY A 183 -7.93 -2.85 13.36
N PRO A 184 -7.18 -3.67 14.10
CA PRO A 184 -6.26 -3.17 15.12
C PRO A 184 -5.23 -2.19 14.54
N GLY A 185 -5.28 -0.93 14.96
CA GLY A 185 -4.36 0.12 14.51
C GLY A 185 -4.83 0.91 13.29
N GLU A 186 -5.96 0.57 12.68
CA GLU A 186 -6.58 1.35 11.61
C GLU A 186 -7.25 2.63 12.15
N GLN A 187 -7.30 3.66 11.33
CA GLN A 187 -7.95 4.93 11.63
C GLN A 187 -8.77 5.40 10.42
N PRO A 188 -9.98 5.88 10.65
CA PRO A 188 -10.74 6.00 11.91
C PRO A 188 -11.14 4.64 12.51
N GLU A 189 -11.36 4.59 13.81
CA GLU A 189 -11.65 3.38 14.59
C GLU A 189 -13.01 2.74 14.27
N VAL A 190 -13.95 3.53 13.73
CA VAL A 190 -15.26 3.05 13.31
C VAL A 190 -15.35 3.08 11.80
N GLN A 191 -15.71 1.94 11.24
CA GLN A 191 -16.05 1.78 9.83
C GLN A 191 -17.58 1.75 9.68
N VAL A 192 -18.04 2.35 8.60
CA VAL A 192 -19.46 2.48 8.28
C VAL A 192 -19.68 1.95 6.87
N ARG A 193 -20.48 0.89 6.73
CA ARG A 193 -20.82 0.33 5.43
C ARG A 193 -22.24 0.74 5.05
N ALA A 194 -22.37 1.43 3.92
CA ALA A 194 -23.68 1.79 3.39
C ALA A 194 -24.42 0.52 2.91
N ARG A 195 -25.70 0.43 3.24
CA ARG A 195 -26.60 -0.66 2.79
C ARG A 195 -27.55 -0.24 1.68
N GLU A 196 -27.74 1.08 1.54
CA GLU A 196 -28.65 1.68 0.56
C GLU A 196 -27.96 2.83 -0.18
N PRO A 197 -28.48 3.24 -1.34
CA PRO A 197 -28.05 4.46 -2.01
C PRO A 197 -28.21 5.70 -1.11
N PRO A 198 -27.32 6.72 -1.25
CA PRO A 198 -27.40 7.92 -0.43
C PRO A 198 -28.58 8.78 -0.83
N VAL A 199 -29.27 9.34 0.18
CA VAL A 199 -30.26 10.40 -0.02
C VAL A 199 -29.60 11.74 0.35
N VAL A 200 -29.47 12.66 -0.60
CA VAL A 200 -28.88 13.98 -0.36
C VAL A 200 -29.81 14.80 0.51
N VAL A 201 -29.35 15.20 1.69
CA VAL A 201 -30.08 16.03 2.65
C VAL A 201 -29.72 17.49 2.50
N ALA A 202 -28.42 17.80 2.27
CA ALA A 202 -27.97 19.17 2.03
C ALA A 202 -26.79 19.18 1.04
N ALA A 203 -26.79 20.19 0.17
CA ALA A 203 -25.70 20.44 -0.75
C ALA A 203 -24.43 20.88 -0.01
N PRO A 204 -23.25 20.80 -0.65
CA PRO A 204 -21.98 21.29 -0.09
C PRO A 204 -22.08 22.76 0.30
N GLY A 205 -21.38 23.16 1.38
CA GLY A 205 -21.22 24.55 1.74
C GLY A 205 -20.53 25.38 0.65
N PRO A 206 -20.60 26.71 0.69
CA PRO A 206 -20.05 27.55 -0.38
C PRO A 206 -18.53 27.38 -0.58
N LEU A 207 -17.79 27.10 0.50
CA LEU A 207 -16.36 26.84 0.43
C LEU A 207 -16.06 25.50 -0.24
N ASP A 208 -16.76 24.43 0.18
CA ASP A 208 -16.58 23.09 -0.41
C ASP A 208 -17.01 23.07 -1.87
N ALA A 209 -18.08 23.78 -2.21
CA ALA A 209 -18.55 23.94 -3.58
C ALA A 209 -17.51 24.67 -4.46
N ALA A 210 -16.88 25.74 -3.93
CA ALA A 210 -15.81 26.47 -4.65
C ALA A 210 -14.57 25.58 -4.84
N VAL A 211 -14.17 24.83 -3.83
CA VAL A 211 -13.05 23.87 -3.91
C VAL A 211 -13.34 22.82 -4.97
N GLU A 212 -14.54 22.23 -4.97
CA GLU A 212 -14.90 21.22 -5.96
C GLU A 212 -14.99 21.77 -7.37
N GLN A 213 -15.42 23.01 -7.57
CA GLN A 213 -15.37 23.68 -8.85
C GLN A 213 -13.92 23.81 -9.39
N VAL A 214 -12.96 24.19 -8.53
CA VAL A 214 -11.53 24.26 -8.92
C VAL A 214 -11.01 22.87 -9.27
N ARG A 215 -11.32 21.83 -8.47
CA ARG A 215 -10.92 20.45 -8.73
C ARG A 215 -11.53 19.92 -10.03
N ALA A 216 -12.82 20.16 -10.25
CA ALA A 216 -13.52 19.80 -11.49
C ALA A 216 -12.92 20.53 -12.71
N GLY A 217 -12.59 21.82 -12.57
CA GLY A 217 -11.90 22.59 -13.59
C GLY A 217 -10.51 22.04 -13.92
N LEU A 218 -9.74 21.61 -12.90
CA LEU A 218 -8.45 20.93 -13.12
C LEU A 218 -8.63 19.62 -13.88
N ARG A 219 -9.62 18.77 -13.50
CA ARG A 219 -9.94 17.54 -14.24
C ARG A 219 -10.33 17.83 -15.69
N ALA A 220 -11.16 18.85 -15.91
CA ALA A 220 -11.55 19.29 -17.25
C ALA A 220 -10.36 19.78 -18.09
N SER A 221 -9.38 20.47 -17.47
CA SER A 221 -8.19 20.96 -18.16
C SER A 221 -7.28 19.86 -18.72
N VAL A 222 -7.37 18.64 -18.19
CA VAL A 222 -6.58 17.46 -18.62
C VAL A 222 -7.44 16.37 -19.27
N ALA A 223 -8.74 16.59 -19.49
CA ALA A 223 -9.67 15.58 -20.00
C ALA A 223 -9.29 15.03 -21.39
N HIS A 224 -8.60 15.82 -22.20
CA HIS A 224 -8.13 15.48 -23.55
C HIS A 224 -6.79 14.76 -23.60
N VAL A 225 -6.08 14.66 -22.45
CA VAL A 225 -4.79 13.97 -22.35
C VAL A 225 -5.04 12.46 -22.20
N SER A 226 -4.03 11.63 -22.50
CA SER A 226 -4.11 10.16 -22.35
C SER A 226 -4.47 9.73 -20.94
N HIS A 227 -5.00 8.51 -20.81
CA HIS A 227 -5.69 8.03 -19.59
C HIS A 227 -4.84 8.14 -18.30
N GLU A 228 -3.59 7.67 -18.33
CA GLU A 228 -2.72 7.67 -17.12
C GLU A 228 -2.32 9.08 -16.67
N PRO A 229 -1.75 9.98 -17.52
CA PRO A 229 -1.44 11.36 -17.13
C PRO A 229 -2.67 12.15 -16.69
N ARG A 230 -3.85 11.91 -17.33
CA ARG A 230 -5.12 12.53 -16.94
C ARG A 230 -5.50 12.21 -15.50
N ALA A 231 -5.20 11.00 -15.02
CA ALA A 231 -5.40 10.60 -13.63
C ALA A 231 -4.29 11.12 -12.71
N LEU A 232 -3.03 11.14 -13.19
CA LEU A 232 -1.87 11.50 -12.37
C LEU A 232 -1.79 13.00 -12.06
N VAL A 233 -2.14 13.90 -13.00
CA VAL A 233 -2.04 15.35 -12.77
C VAL A 233 -2.93 15.81 -11.61
N PRO A 234 -4.24 15.47 -11.51
CA PRO A 234 -5.05 15.81 -10.33
C PRO A 234 -4.52 15.19 -9.03
N ALA A 235 -3.99 13.96 -9.09
CA ALA A 235 -3.38 13.30 -7.92
C ALA A 235 -2.17 14.09 -7.39
N LEU A 236 -1.26 14.52 -8.28
CA LEU A 236 -0.07 15.33 -7.93
C LEU A 236 -0.43 16.71 -7.39
N VAL A 237 -1.45 17.38 -7.94
CA VAL A 237 -1.74 18.80 -7.68
C VAL A 237 -2.65 18.99 -6.48
N VAL A 238 -3.77 18.24 -6.43
CA VAL A 238 -4.83 18.43 -5.42
C VAL A 238 -5.14 17.16 -4.63
N GLY A 239 -4.34 16.09 -4.78
CA GLY A 239 -4.55 14.83 -4.09
C GLY A 239 -5.75 14.01 -4.58
N ASP A 240 -6.25 14.30 -5.76
CA ASP A 240 -7.39 13.57 -6.32
C ASP A 240 -6.92 12.26 -6.98
N THR A 241 -6.91 11.20 -6.20
CA THR A 241 -6.54 9.86 -6.65
C THR A 241 -7.72 9.02 -7.14
N SER A 242 -8.92 9.60 -7.23
CA SER A 242 -10.15 8.88 -7.55
C SER A 242 -10.15 8.18 -8.92
N ALA A 243 -9.38 8.71 -9.88
CA ALA A 243 -9.27 8.19 -11.25
C ALA A 243 -7.98 7.39 -11.50
N MET A 244 -7.17 7.10 -10.46
CA MET A 244 -5.88 6.41 -10.61
C MET A 244 -6.09 4.92 -10.92
N PRO A 245 -5.60 4.41 -12.08
CA PRO A 245 -5.64 2.97 -12.38
C PRO A 245 -4.78 2.16 -11.41
N GLU A 246 -5.25 1.00 -10.95
CA GLU A 246 -4.50 0.12 -10.05
C GLU A 246 -3.16 -0.31 -10.65
N GLY A 247 -3.13 -0.64 -11.94
CA GLY A 247 -1.87 -0.99 -12.63
C GLY A 247 -0.84 0.15 -12.66
N LEU A 248 -1.28 1.42 -12.66
CA LEU A 248 -0.37 2.56 -12.53
C LEU A 248 0.16 2.67 -11.10
N VAL A 249 -0.70 2.53 -10.10
CA VAL A 249 -0.32 2.54 -8.68
C VAL A 249 0.73 1.46 -8.39
N GLU A 250 0.54 0.25 -8.93
CA GLU A 250 1.48 -0.86 -8.75
C GLU A 250 2.84 -0.57 -9.41
N ARG A 251 2.87 -0.04 -10.66
CA ARG A 251 4.14 0.37 -11.29
C ARG A 251 4.87 1.44 -10.49
N PHE A 252 4.14 2.40 -9.90
CA PHE A 252 4.73 3.40 -9.02
C PHE A 252 5.26 2.79 -7.72
N ARG A 253 4.60 1.74 -7.20
CA ARG A 253 5.05 1.00 -6.01
C ARG A 253 6.36 0.26 -6.28
N VAL A 254 6.43 -0.52 -7.34
CA VAL A 254 7.63 -1.29 -7.73
C VAL A 254 8.83 -0.37 -7.99
N THR A 255 8.60 0.80 -8.60
CA THR A 255 9.64 1.77 -8.92
C THR A 255 9.96 2.76 -7.79
N GLY A 256 9.35 2.59 -6.60
CA GLY A 256 9.59 3.48 -5.45
C GLY A 256 9.09 4.92 -5.63
N LEU A 257 8.18 5.14 -6.59
CA LEU A 257 7.58 6.44 -6.91
C LEU A 257 6.23 6.67 -6.22
N THR A 258 5.77 5.76 -5.36
CA THR A 258 4.46 5.83 -4.67
C THR A 258 4.21 7.17 -3.97
N HIS A 259 5.26 7.83 -3.46
CA HIS A 259 5.14 9.13 -2.83
C HIS A 259 4.69 10.25 -3.80
N LEU A 260 4.71 10.02 -5.12
CA LEU A 260 4.20 10.93 -6.15
C LEU A 260 2.71 10.73 -6.42
N THR A 261 2.11 9.60 -6.03
CA THR A 261 0.66 9.34 -6.19
C THR A 261 -0.19 10.01 -5.11
N ALA A 262 0.45 10.60 -4.10
CA ALA A 262 -0.18 11.38 -3.05
C ALA A 262 0.45 12.78 -2.98
N VAL A 263 -0.34 13.75 -2.54
CA VAL A 263 0.20 15.10 -2.34
C VAL A 263 1.30 15.07 -1.28
N SER A 264 2.46 15.59 -1.65
CA SER A 264 3.66 15.59 -0.81
C SER A 264 4.03 16.98 -0.29
N GLY A 265 4.86 17.02 0.77
CA GLY A 265 5.44 18.28 1.26
C GLY A 265 6.28 19.01 0.20
N ALA A 266 6.85 18.28 -0.76
CA ALA A 266 7.57 18.86 -1.88
C ALA A 266 6.64 19.69 -2.78
N ASN A 267 5.41 19.25 -3.02
CA ASN A 267 4.43 19.97 -3.85
C ASN A 267 4.05 21.30 -3.20
N LEU A 268 3.81 21.32 -1.89
CA LEU A 268 3.60 22.56 -1.14
C LEU A 268 4.83 23.47 -1.20
N THR A 269 6.04 22.93 -1.04
CA THR A 269 7.28 23.71 -1.12
C THR A 269 7.46 24.32 -2.51
N LEU A 270 7.17 23.59 -3.58
CA LEU A 270 7.23 24.07 -4.97
C LEU A 270 6.20 25.19 -5.20
N LEU A 271 4.97 25.01 -4.72
CA LEU A 271 3.94 26.05 -4.78
C LEU A 271 4.37 27.33 -4.07
N LEU A 272 4.89 27.21 -2.83
CA LEU A 272 5.34 28.37 -2.05
C LEU A 272 6.59 29.04 -2.66
N ALA A 273 7.52 28.27 -3.22
CA ALA A 273 8.67 28.79 -3.93
C ALA A 273 8.24 29.57 -5.19
N PHE A 274 7.31 29.01 -5.97
CA PHE A 274 6.75 29.65 -7.14
C PHE A 274 6.00 30.96 -6.77
N LEU A 275 5.06 30.88 -5.81
CA LEU A 275 4.32 32.05 -5.33
C LEU A 275 5.26 33.11 -4.75
N GLY A 276 6.26 32.71 -3.96
CA GLY A 276 7.23 33.61 -3.37
C GLY A 276 8.14 34.30 -4.40
N THR A 277 8.52 33.58 -5.46
CA THR A 277 9.31 34.15 -6.57
C THR A 277 8.48 35.12 -7.38
N LEU A 278 7.26 34.76 -7.74
CA LEU A 278 6.33 35.59 -8.47
C LEU A 278 5.97 36.86 -7.68
N ALA A 279 5.65 36.72 -6.39
CA ALA A 279 5.33 37.83 -5.51
C ALA A 279 6.50 38.85 -5.42
N ARG A 280 7.73 38.35 -5.26
CA ARG A 280 8.93 39.24 -5.25
C ARG A 280 9.15 39.92 -6.60
N ALA A 281 8.94 39.25 -7.71
CA ALA A 281 8.99 39.83 -9.05
C ALA A 281 7.94 40.94 -9.23
N CYS A 282 6.77 40.80 -8.58
CA CYS A 282 5.72 41.82 -8.54
C CYS A 282 5.96 42.89 -7.44
N GLY A 283 7.11 42.90 -6.75
CA GLY A 283 7.44 43.90 -5.72
C GLY A 283 6.81 43.62 -4.35
N VAL A 284 6.16 42.48 -4.12
CA VAL A 284 5.57 42.12 -2.83
C VAL A 284 6.66 41.63 -1.89
N LEU A 285 6.92 42.38 -0.82
CA LEU A 285 8.00 42.15 0.12
C LEU A 285 7.50 42.20 1.58
N GLY A 286 8.34 41.84 2.52
CA GLY A 286 8.09 41.99 3.94
C GLY A 286 6.94 41.15 4.46
N TRP A 287 6.04 41.76 5.23
CA TRP A 287 4.90 41.06 5.87
C TRP A 287 3.81 40.66 4.87
N TRP A 288 3.64 41.39 3.78
CA TRP A 288 2.72 41.05 2.70
C TRP A 288 3.11 39.75 2.02
N LEU A 289 4.40 39.53 1.79
CA LEU A 289 4.91 38.29 1.26
C LEU A 289 4.63 37.12 2.22
N ARG A 290 4.85 37.34 3.53
CA ARG A 290 4.53 36.30 4.53
C ARG A 290 3.05 36.00 4.57
N GLY A 291 2.20 37.03 4.53
CA GLY A 291 0.75 36.88 4.46
C GLY A 291 0.30 36.05 3.25
N LEU A 292 0.85 36.39 2.06
CA LEU A 292 0.55 35.66 0.82
C LEU A 292 0.99 34.18 0.90
N LEU A 293 2.19 33.91 1.43
CA LEU A 293 2.65 32.52 1.58
C LEU A 293 1.83 31.74 2.60
N THR A 294 1.41 32.39 3.70
CA THR A 294 0.49 31.76 4.68
C THR A 294 -0.86 31.46 4.04
N LEU A 295 -1.40 32.41 3.28
CA LEU A 295 -2.64 32.19 2.52
C LEU A 295 -2.48 31.04 1.51
N GLY A 296 -1.32 30.95 0.84
CA GLY A 296 -0.99 29.82 -0.03
C GLY A 296 -1.00 28.48 0.68
N VAL A 297 -0.45 28.41 1.91
CA VAL A 297 -0.50 27.19 2.74
C VAL A 297 -1.95 26.82 3.09
N VAL A 298 -2.73 27.78 3.60
CA VAL A 298 -4.13 27.54 3.98
C VAL A 298 -4.97 27.14 2.76
N GLY A 299 -4.82 27.87 1.64
CA GLY A 299 -5.53 27.57 0.40
C GLY A 299 -5.19 26.16 -0.12
N PHE A 300 -3.93 25.76 -0.03
CA PHE A 300 -3.49 24.43 -0.41
C PHE A 300 -4.12 23.33 0.47
N VAL A 301 -4.13 23.52 1.79
CA VAL A 301 -4.77 22.57 2.73
C VAL A 301 -6.26 22.42 2.43
N VAL A 302 -6.95 23.54 2.21
CA VAL A 302 -8.38 23.56 1.88
C VAL A 302 -8.63 22.85 0.53
N LEU A 303 -7.84 23.18 -0.50
CA LEU A 303 -7.98 22.59 -1.85
C LEU A 303 -7.78 21.06 -1.86
N CYS A 304 -6.96 20.55 -0.96
CA CYS A 304 -6.70 19.11 -0.78
C CYS A 304 -7.60 18.46 0.30
N HIS A 305 -8.72 19.07 0.69
CA HIS A 305 -9.66 18.57 1.72
C HIS A 305 -8.98 18.19 3.05
N ALA A 306 -7.95 18.96 3.45
CA ALA A 306 -7.19 18.70 4.67
C ALA A 306 -6.72 17.24 4.84
N GLU A 307 -6.36 16.57 3.74
CA GLU A 307 -5.81 15.21 3.84
C GLU A 307 -4.66 15.13 4.84
N PRO A 308 -4.52 14.04 5.61
CA PRO A 308 -3.47 13.91 6.62
C PRO A 308 -2.04 14.15 6.10
N SER A 309 -1.77 13.78 4.85
CA SER A 309 -0.50 14.03 4.15
C SER A 309 -0.22 15.53 3.98
N VAL A 310 -1.25 16.29 3.62
CA VAL A 310 -1.18 17.73 3.35
C VAL A 310 -1.09 18.51 4.65
N VAL A 311 -1.84 18.15 5.67
CA VAL A 311 -1.77 18.78 6.99
C VAL A 311 -0.37 18.63 7.59
N ARG A 312 0.24 17.45 7.48
CA ARG A 312 1.65 17.23 7.88
C ARG A 312 2.62 18.12 7.12
N ALA A 313 2.47 18.17 5.79
CA ALA A 313 3.28 19.00 4.92
C ALA A 313 3.14 20.50 5.27
N ALA A 314 1.92 20.96 5.51
CA ALA A 314 1.64 22.33 5.92
C ALA A 314 2.26 22.68 7.27
N ALA A 315 2.13 21.81 8.27
CA ALA A 315 2.75 22.02 9.58
C ALA A 315 4.27 22.10 9.49
N MET A 316 4.91 21.20 8.75
CA MET A 316 6.37 21.23 8.50
C MET A 316 6.77 22.48 7.70
N GLY A 317 5.97 22.89 6.70
CA GLY A 317 6.20 24.09 5.90
C GLY A 317 6.10 25.38 6.71
N VAL A 318 5.09 25.51 7.56
CA VAL A 318 4.92 26.67 8.46
C VAL A 318 6.10 26.79 9.43
N VAL A 319 6.49 25.68 10.06
CA VAL A 319 7.66 25.67 10.95
C VAL A 319 8.94 26.03 10.19
N GLY A 320 9.08 25.55 8.94
CA GLY A 320 10.18 25.92 8.04
C GLY A 320 10.19 27.42 7.69
N LEU A 321 9.03 28.00 7.39
CA LEU A 321 8.88 29.44 7.11
C LEU A 321 9.25 30.31 8.33
N VAL A 322 8.81 29.92 9.53
CA VAL A 322 9.17 30.57 10.79
C VAL A 322 10.69 30.49 11.04
N ALA A 323 11.30 29.33 10.78
CA ALA A 323 12.73 29.13 10.90
C ALA A 323 13.54 30.00 9.93
N LEU A 324 13.10 30.15 8.69
CA LEU A 324 13.73 31.03 7.68
C LEU A 324 13.65 32.52 8.08
N GLY A 325 12.55 32.93 8.72
CA GLY A 325 12.36 34.30 9.22
C GLY A 325 13.28 34.65 10.38
N ALA A 326 13.85 33.68 11.07
CA ALA A 326 14.71 33.86 12.25
C ALA A 326 16.23 33.92 11.94
N GLY A 327 16.64 34.05 10.67
CA GLY A 327 18.04 34.25 10.23
C GLY A 327 18.88 32.97 10.10
N GLY A 328 18.49 32.11 9.18
CA GLY A 328 19.21 31.08 8.43
C GLY A 328 20.54 30.45 8.90
N ARG A 329 20.66 29.92 10.12
CA ARG A 329 21.82 29.09 10.52
C ARG A 329 21.47 27.61 10.48
N GLY A 330 22.39 26.74 9.96
CA GLY A 330 22.17 25.32 9.69
C GLY A 330 21.61 24.45 10.83
N GLY A 331 21.62 24.89 12.10
CA GLY A 331 21.00 24.18 13.23
C GLY A 331 19.48 24.38 13.36
N GLN A 332 18.88 25.26 12.56
CA GLN A 332 17.45 25.62 12.68
C GLN A 332 16.53 24.58 12.05
N ALA A 333 16.99 23.88 11.00
CA ALA A 333 16.18 22.89 10.29
C ALA A 333 15.83 21.68 11.20
N VAL A 334 16.81 21.18 11.98
CA VAL A 334 16.57 20.08 12.93
C VAL A 334 15.61 20.52 14.04
N ARG A 335 15.79 21.75 14.57
CA ARG A 335 14.85 22.28 15.59
C ARG A 335 13.44 22.43 15.03
N ALA A 336 13.32 22.95 13.81
CA ALA A 336 12.03 23.09 13.13
C ALA A 336 11.34 21.74 12.97
N LEU A 337 12.07 20.71 12.52
CA LEU A 337 11.53 19.35 12.41
C LEU A 337 11.08 18.81 13.77
N CYS A 338 11.89 18.96 14.83
CA CYS A 338 11.53 18.52 16.17
C CYS A 338 10.25 19.20 16.70
N VAL A 339 10.13 20.53 16.50
CA VAL A 339 8.94 21.30 16.89
C VAL A 339 7.72 20.81 16.09
N ALA A 340 7.86 20.62 14.78
CA ALA A 340 6.78 20.12 13.93
C ALA A 340 6.29 18.73 14.41
N VAL A 341 7.22 17.80 14.70
CA VAL A 341 6.89 16.47 15.23
C VAL A 341 6.09 16.60 16.54
N MET A 342 6.60 17.37 17.50
CA MET A 342 5.90 17.55 18.77
C MET A 342 4.51 18.17 18.60
N VAL A 343 4.38 19.23 17.81
CA VAL A 343 3.08 19.90 17.59
C VAL A 343 2.09 18.93 16.93
N ILE A 344 2.50 18.24 15.88
CA ILE A 344 1.61 17.32 15.14
C ILE A 344 1.10 16.20 16.06
N VAL A 345 1.97 15.53 16.84
CA VAL A 345 1.55 14.41 17.67
C VAL A 345 0.69 14.87 18.87
N PHE A 346 0.79 16.13 19.32
CA PHE A 346 -0.08 16.66 20.36
C PHE A 346 -1.44 17.13 19.81
N VAL A 347 -1.46 17.72 18.60
CA VAL A 347 -2.72 18.16 17.96
C VAL A 347 -3.53 16.98 17.46
N GLU A 348 -2.86 16.00 16.86
CA GLU A 348 -3.47 14.79 16.32
C GLU A 348 -2.69 13.54 16.80
N PRO A 349 -3.05 13.01 17.99
CA PRO A 349 -2.34 11.89 18.63
C PRO A 349 -2.23 10.63 17.76
N THR A 350 -3.21 10.37 16.92
CA THR A 350 -3.24 9.21 16.01
C THR A 350 -2.12 9.22 14.99
N MET A 351 -1.61 10.42 14.65
CA MET A 351 -0.47 10.57 13.75
C MET A 351 0.79 9.84 14.26
N ALA A 352 0.94 9.68 15.58
CA ALA A 352 2.09 8.96 16.13
C ALA A 352 2.22 7.52 15.61
N ARG A 353 1.09 6.88 15.26
CA ARG A 353 1.04 5.50 14.72
C ARG A 353 0.93 5.48 13.19
N SER A 354 0.76 6.62 12.55
CA SER A 354 0.65 6.69 11.09
C SER A 354 1.98 6.38 10.40
N ALA A 355 2.01 5.35 9.56
CA ALA A 355 3.17 5.02 8.73
C ALA A 355 3.57 6.20 7.82
N GLY A 356 2.58 6.91 7.26
CA GLY A 356 2.84 8.10 6.45
C GLY A 356 3.50 9.24 7.22
N PHE A 357 3.17 9.42 8.50
CA PHE A 357 3.86 10.38 9.37
C PHE A 357 5.30 9.97 9.63
N ALA A 358 5.52 8.71 9.99
CA ALA A 358 6.85 8.16 10.22
C ALA A 358 7.75 8.32 8.98
N LEU A 359 7.25 7.97 7.79
CA LEU A 359 7.96 8.16 6.52
C LEU A 359 8.32 9.64 6.27
N SER A 360 7.40 10.57 6.52
CA SER A 360 7.66 12.00 6.35
C SER A 360 8.74 12.53 7.29
N VAL A 361 8.71 12.12 8.56
CA VAL A 361 9.72 12.53 9.57
C VAL A 361 11.08 11.93 9.25
N LEU A 362 11.14 10.64 8.91
CA LEU A 362 12.37 9.94 8.53
C LEU A 362 13.00 10.54 7.27
N ALA A 363 12.20 10.76 6.21
CA ALA A 363 12.68 11.37 4.98
C ALA A 363 13.24 12.78 5.23
N SER A 364 12.49 13.63 5.93
CA SER A 364 12.94 15.00 6.27
C SER A 364 14.19 14.97 7.14
N GLY A 365 14.26 14.08 8.11
CA GLY A 365 15.42 13.87 8.98
C GLY A 365 16.66 13.45 8.20
N GLY A 366 16.53 12.49 7.29
CA GLY A 366 17.60 12.02 6.41
C GLY A 366 18.11 13.12 5.47
N ILE A 367 17.18 13.85 4.84
CA ILE A 367 17.54 14.99 3.97
C ILE A 367 18.31 16.06 4.74
N VAL A 368 17.82 16.47 5.90
CA VAL A 368 18.47 17.50 6.74
C VAL A 368 19.84 17.03 7.24
N ALA A 369 19.98 15.75 7.57
CA ALA A 369 21.23 15.22 8.09
C ALA A 369 22.30 14.98 7.02
N TRP A 370 21.92 14.48 5.85
CA TRP A 370 22.89 13.88 4.90
C TRP A 370 22.89 14.53 3.51
N SER A 371 21.80 15.15 3.05
CA SER A 371 21.73 15.65 1.66
C SER A 371 22.86 16.67 1.37
N ARG A 372 23.03 17.68 2.21
CA ARG A 372 24.02 18.74 1.99
C ARG A 372 25.48 18.22 1.94
N PRO A 373 25.99 17.47 2.96
CA PRO A 373 27.35 16.94 2.90
C PRO A 373 27.58 16.00 1.73
N TRP A 374 26.57 15.23 1.30
CA TRP A 374 26.70 14.37 0.12
C TRP A 374 26.67 15.16 -1.18
N THR A 375 25.82 16.19 -1.28
CA THR A 375 25.84 17.13 -2.40
C THR A 375 27.20 17.78 -2.58
N ASP A 376 27.82 18.27 -1.50
CA ASP A 376 29.13 18.95 -1.58
C ASP A 376 30.23 17.98 -2.05
N LEU A 377 30.17 16.68 -1.66
CA LEU A 377 31.08 15.65 -2.15
C LEU A 377 30.88 15.35 -3.65
N LEU A 378 29.62 15.22 -4.09
CA LEU A 378 29.29 14.96 -5.49
C LEU A 378 29.60 16.16 -6.40
N ALA A 379 29.35 17.38 -5.91
CA ALA A 379 29.58 18.62 -6.65
C ALA A 379 31.06 18.88 -6.99
N MET A 380 31.99 18.15 -6.35
CA MET A 380 33.41 18.15 -6.78
C MET A 380 33.63 17.50 -8.14
N ARG A 381 32.67 16.75 -8.69
CA ARG A 381 32.80 15.96 -9.91
C ARG A 381 31.70 16.16 -10.94
N MET A 382 30.56 16.73 -10.53
CA MET A 382 29.41 16.96 -11.39
C MET A 382 28.76 18.30 -11.07
N PRO A 383 27.94 18.88 -11.98
CA PRO A 383 27.20 20.10 -11.72
C PRO A 383 26.37 19.97 -10.44
N ARG A 384 26.33 21.04 -9.63
CA ARG A 384 25.66 21.06 -8.32
C ARG A 384 24.20 20.64 -8.40
N LEU A 385 23.50 21.01 -9.47
CA LEU A 385 22.12 20.60 -9.69
C LEU A 385 21.95 19.07 -9.77
N LEU A 386 22.85 18.39 -10.47
CA LEU A 386 22.85 16.93 -10.55
C LEU A 386 23.26 16.29 -9.21
N ALA A 387 24.21 16.90 -8.52
CA ALA A 387 24.64 16.45 -7.20
C ALA A 387 23.50 16.53 -6.17
N GLU A 388 22.73 17.62 -6.18
CA GLU A 388 21.52 17.77 -5.34
C GLU A 388 20.41 16.79 -5.73
N GLY A 389 20.21 16.59 -7.05
CA GLY A 389 19.24 15.64 -7.60
C GLY A 389 19.52 14.17 -7.22
N LEU A 390 20.79 13.82 -6.94
CA LEU A 390 21.18 12.48 -6.46
C LEU A 390 21.19 12.39 -4.93
N ALA A 391 21.80 13.35 -4.26
CA ALA A 391 22.01 13.30 -2.82
C ALA A 391 20.71 13.33 -2.03
N THR A 392 19.74 14.12 -2.47
CA THR A 392 18.47 14.32 -1.74
C THR A 392 17.58 13.08 -1.76
N PRO A 393 17.28 12.43 -2.92
CA PRO A 393 16.53 11.19 -2.94
C PRO A 393 17.26 10.05 -2.23
N LEU A 394 18.59 9.95 -2.39
CA LEU A 394 19.37 8.91 -1.72
C LEU A 394 19.30 9.04 -0.18
N ALA A 395 19.40 10.26 0.35
CA ALA A 395 19.28 10.52 1.78
C ALA A 395 17.87 10.16 2.30
N ALA A 396 16.82 10.55 1.57
CA ALA A 396 15.45 10.21 1.91
C ALA A 396 15.21 8.70 1.85
N GLN A 397 15.65 8.03 0.78
CA GLN A 397 15.45 6.60 0.57
C GLN A 397 16.14 5.78 1.67
N LEU A 398 17.41 6.03 1.99
CA LEU A 398 18.11 5.30 3.04
C LEU A 398 17.48 5.49 4.42
N ALA A 399 16.93 6.68 4.70
CA ALA A 399 16.23 6.95 5.95
C ALA A 399 14.88 6.21 6.06
N THR A 400 14.17 6.05 4.96
CA THR A 400 12.82 5.49 4.93
C THR A 400 12.77 4.01 4.57
N GLN A 401 13.82 3.47 3.94
CA GLN A 401 13.82 2.10 3.42
C GLN A 401 13.41 1.01 4.43
N PRO A 402 13.87 1.02 5.70
CA PRO A 402 13.45 -0.01 6.65
C PRO A 402 11.94 -0.02 6.88
N LEU A 403 11.32 1.17 6.97
CA LEU A 403 9.88 1.29 7.15
C LEU A 403 9.11 0.97 5.87
N VAL A 404 9.61 1.40 4.70
CA VAL A 404 9.03 1.05 3.41
C VAL A 404 9.02 -0.46 3.24
N THR A 405 10.14 -1.15 3.55
CA THR A 405 10.22 -2.61 3.48
C THR A 405 9.26 -3.28 4.46
N ALA A 406 9.10 -2.74 5.68
CA ALA A 406 8.13 -3.27 6.64
C ALA A 406 6.67 -3.19 6.15
N ILE A 407 6.35 -2.17 5.35
CA ILE A 407 4.99 -1.95 4.82
C ILE A 407 4.76 -2.71 3.51
N SER A 408 5.72 -2.68 2.59
CA SER A 408 5.55 -3.21 1.23
C SER A 408 6.04 -4.66 1.05
N GLY A 409 6.81 -5.20 2.01
CA GLY A 409 7.48 -6.48 1.86
C GLY A 409 8.54 -6.51 0.74
N GLN A 410 9.00 -5.34 0.27
CA GLN A 410 9.88 -5.21 -0.90
C GLN A 410 10.96 -4.15 -0.70
N VAL A 411 12.08 -4.34 -1.40
CA VAL A 411 13.15 -3.35 -1.57
C VAL A 411 13.23 -2.98 -3.04
N SER A 412 12.88 -1.72 -3.38
CA SER A 412 12.97 -1.24 -4.76
C SER A 412 14.43 -0.94 -5.12
N ILE A 413 15.00 -1.72 -6.03
CA ILE A 413 16.35 -1.53 -6.55
C ILE A 413 16.37 -0.39 -7.57
N VAL A 414 15.36 -0.33 -8.43
CA VAL A 414 15.25 0.71 -9.48
C VAL A 414 14.88 2.08 -8.91
N GLY A 415 14.38 2.14 -7.67
CA GLY A 415 13.82 3.34 -7.06
C GLY A 415 14.75 4.55 -7.07
N LEU A 416 16.06 4.36 -6.84
CA LEU A 416 17.02 5.47 -6.88
C LEU A 416 17.10 6.08 -8.28
N VAL A 417 17.19 5.25 -9.32
CA VAL A 417 17.30 5.68 -10.72
C VAL A 417 15.98 6.32 -11.18
N ALA A 418 14.85 5.71 -10.83
CA ALA A 418 13.53 6.23 -11.16
C ALA A 418 13.27 7.59 -10.52
N ASN A 419 13.64 7.77 -9.24
CA ASN A 419 13.52 9.06 -8.54
C ASN A 419 14.40 10.15 -9.15
N LEU A 420 15.64 9.81 -9.54
CA LEU A 420 16.53 10.73 -10.23
C LEU A 420 15.94 11.17 -11.58
N ALA A 421 15.41 10.25 -12.36
CA ALA A 421 14.80 10.52 -13.66
C ALA A 421 13.47 11.30 -13.52
N ALA A 422 12.69 11.03 -12.48
CA ALA A 422 11.41 11.69 -12.21
C ALA A 422 11.57 13.14 -11.71
N GLY A 423 12.66 13.43 -10.96
CA GLY A 423 12.89 14.71 -10.32
C GLY A 423 12.70 15.93 -11.21
N PRO A 424 13.29 16.01 -12.43
CA PRO A 424 13.12 17.13 -13.36
C PRO A 424 11.68 17.34 -13.84
N LEU A 425 10.83 16.31 -13.81
CA LEU A 425 9.46 16.35 -14.34
C LEU A 425 8.43 16.72 -13.27
N VAL A 426 8.67 16.35 -12.01
CA VAL A 426 7.71 16.59 -10.91
C VAL A 426 7.46 18.07 -10.67
N GLY A 427 8.52 18.89 -10.65
CA GLY A 427 8.41 20.33 -10.43
C GLY A 427 7.54 21.02 -11.48
N PRO A 428 7.90 20.94 -12.78
CA PRO A 428 7.08 21.48 -13.85
C PRO A 428 5.65 20.93 -13.87
N ALA A 429 5.44 19.61 -13.70
CA ALA A 429 4.10 19.01 -13.64
C ALA A 429 3.25 19.65 -12.54
N THR A 430 3.81 19.84 -11.36
CA THR A 430 3.14 20.42 -10.20
C THR A 430 2.79 21.90 -10.41
N VAL A 431 3.77 22.71 -10.85
CA VAL A 431 3.56 24.16 -11.06
C VAL A 431 2.56 24.41 -12.19
N LEU A 432 2.71 23.73 -13.33
CA LEU A 432 1.78 23.84 -14.45
C LEU A 432 0.38 23.36 -14.07
N GLY A 433 0.27 22.30 -13.27
CA GLY A 433 -0.99 21.83 -12.74
C GLY A 433 -1.67 22.84 -11.80
N PHE A 434 -0.91 23.56 -10.95
CA PHE A 434 -1.47 24.67 -10.15
C PHE A 434 -1.91 25.84 -11.03
N LEU A 435 -1.17 26.18 -12.08
CA LEU A 435 -1.58 27.21 -13.04
C LEU A 435 -2.86 26.78 -13.80
N ALA A 436 -2.98 25.50 -14.16
CA ALA A 436 -4.19 24.94 -14.75
C ALA A 436 -5.37 25.06 -13.78
N ALA A 437 -5.21 24.67 -12.51
CA ALA A 437 -6.24 24.79 -11.48
C ALA A 437 -6.68 26.25 -11.26
N ALA A 438 -5.73 27.17 -11.14
CA ALA A 438 -6.00 28.59 -10.91
C ALA A 438 -6.69 29.27 -12.12
N SER A 439 -6.37 28.86 -13.34
CA SER A 439 -6.98 29.41 -14.57
C SER A 439 -8.25 28.70 -15.01
N ALA A 440 -8.61 27.57 -14.41
CA ALA A 440 -9.74 26.75 -14.87
C ALA A 440 -11.10 27.45 -14.76
N LEU A 441 -11.33 28.22 -13.70
CA LEU A 441 -12.60 28.97 -13.52
C LEU A 441 -12.69 30.21 -14.41
N PRO A 442 -11.66 31.10 -14.47
CA PRO A 442 -11.77 32.30 -15.27
C PRO A 442 -11.55 32.06 -16.78
N LEU A 443 -10.73 31.06 -17.16
CA LEU A 443 -10.32 30.89 -18.56
C LEU A 443 -9.93 29.44 -18.88
N LEU A 444 -10.93 28.59 -19.10
CA LEU A 444 -10.72 27.16 -19.35
C LEU A 444 -9.75 26.85 -20.52
N PRO A 445 -9.74 27.61 -21.67
CA PRO A 445 -8.75 27.36 -22.73
C PRO A 445 -7.30 27.53 -22.26
N LEU A 446 -7.01 28.51 -21.39
CA LEU A 446 -5.69 28.70 -20.81
C LEU A 446 -5.35 27.56 -19.83
N ALA A 447 -6.32 27.13 -19.03
CA ALA A 447 -6.17 25.96 -18.17
C ALA A 447 -5.85 24.70 -18.96
N MET A 448 -6.46 24.49 -20.13
CA MET A 448 -6.17 23.36 -21.02
C MET A 448 -4.74 23.41 -21.55
N VAL A 449 -4.20 24.58 -21.88
CA VAL A 449 -2.78 24.72 -22.27
C VAL A 449 -1.85 24.29 -21.14
N PHE A 450 -2.07 24.81 -19.92
CA PHE A 450 -1.25 24.40 -18.76
C PHE A 450 -1.48 22.93 -18.41
N GLY A 451 -2.71 22.43 -18.50
CA GLY A 451 -3.04 21.03 -18.28
C GLY A 451 -2.36 20.09 -19.27
N THR A 452 -2.27 20.47 -20.56
CA THR A 452 -1.54 19.70 -21.58
C THR A 452 -0.06 19.61 -21.24
N LEU A 453 0.58 20.74 -20.90
CA LEU A 453 1.99 20.77 -20.55
C LEU A 453 2.27 19.96 -19.27
N ALA A 454 1.41 20.05 -18.24
CA ALA A 454 1.47 19.23 -17.06
C ALA A 454 1.29 17.74 -17.40
N GLY A 455 0.36 17.43 -18.32
CA GLY A 455 0.09 16.09 -18.84
C GLY A 455 1.31 15.49 -19.53
N TRP A 456 2.07 16.24 -20.30
CA TRP A 456 3.32 15.75 -20.93
C TRP A 456 4.39 15.41 -19.88
N CYS A 457 4.53 16.23 -18.84
CA CYS A 457 5.42 15.91 -17.73
C CYS A 457 4.94 14.63 -16.99
N ALA A 458 3.64 14.52 -16.72
CA ALA A 458 3.04 13.34 -16.10
C ALA A 458 3.20 12.08 -16.98
N GLN A 459 3.10 12.20 -18.32
CA GLN A 459 3.37 11.10 -19.23
C GLN A 459 4.82 10.61 -19.12
N GLY A 460 5.77 11.53 -18.98
CA GLY A 460 7.17 11.17 -18.71
C GLY A 460 7.32 10.38 -17.41
N LEU A 461 6.59 10.75 -16.33
CA LEU A 461 6.57 10.00 -15.09
C LEU A 461 5.97 8.60 -15.25
N CYS A 462 4.87 8.47 -16.01
CA CYS A 462 4.28 7.17 -16.33
C CYS A 462 5.25 6.28 -17.12
N TRP A 463 5.98 6.84 -18.10
CA TRP A 463 7.00 6.11 -18.84
C TRP A 463 8.17 5.65 -17.95
N ILE A 464 8.65 6.51 -17.04
CA ILE A 464 9.70 6.13 -16.08
C ILE A 464 9.23 4.96 -15.21
N ALA A 465 8.00 5.01 -14.70
CA ALA A 465 7.41 3.94 -13.90
C ALA A 465 7.21 2.65 -14.75
N GLY A 466 6.73 2.79 -15.99
CA GLY A 466 6.55 1.67 -16.92
C GLY A 466 7.87 0.99 -17.24
N LEU A 467 8.86 1.76 -17.72
CA LEU A 467 10.19 1.24 -18.08
C LEU A 467 10.92 0.66 -16.85
N GLY A 468 10.83 1.36 -15.70
CA GLY A 468 11.43 0.89 -14.45
C GLY A 468 10.86 -0.45 -13.99
N GLY A 469 9.55 -0.67 -14.17
CA GLY A 469 8.88 -1.94 -13.83
C GLY A 469 9.22 -3.10 -14.76
N LEU A 470 9.74 -2.85 -15.96
CA LEU A 470 10.15 -3.91 -16.91
C LEU A 470 11.45 -4.63 -16.50
N PHE A 471 12.27 -4.02 -15.63
CA PHE A 471 13.50 -4.68 -15.19
C PHE A 471 13.19 -5.88 -14.29
N PRO A 472 13.76 -7.06 -14.55
CA PRO A 472 13.52 -8.26 -13.73
C PRO A 472 13.86 -8.07 -12.25
N GLY A 473 14.86 -7.23 -11.94
CA GLY A 473 15.30 -6.88 -10.60
C GLY A 473 14.79 -5.52 -10.13
N ALA A 474 13.66 -5.01 -10.65
CA ALA A 474 13.12 -3.69 -10.25
C ALA A 474 12.87 -3.59 -8.74
N ALA A 475 12.31 -4.64 -8.16
CA ALA A 475 12.12 -4.78 -6.72
C ALA A 475 12.43 -6.22 -6.29
N VAL A 476 12.95 -6.36 -5.07
CA VAL A 476 13.25 -7.66 -4.46
C VAL A 476 12.32 -7.85 -3.29
N SER A 477 11.61 -8.98 -3.26
CA SER A 477 10.79 -9.36 -2.11
C SER A 477 11.70 -9.57 -0.89
N TRP A 478 11.27 -9.01 0.24
CA TRP A 478 12.03 -9.07 1.49
C TRP A 478 11.12 -9.49 2.63
N PRO A 479 11.50 -10.49 3.44
CA PRO A 479 10.66 -10.96 4.55
C PRO A 479 10.35 -9.83 5.55
N ALA A 480 9.10 -9.75 6.01
CA ALA A 480 8.66 -8.75 6.99
C ALA A 480 8.98 -9.13 8.45
N GLY A 481 9.69 -10.23 8.68
CA GLY A 481 10.07 -10.68 10.02
C GLY A 481 11.03 -9.71 10.73
N PRO A 482 11.04 -9.66 12.08
CA PRO A 482 11.81 -8.68 12.84
C PRO A 482 13.32 -8.77 12.58
N ILE A 483 13.87 -9.98 12.40
CA ILE A 483 15.29 -10.17 12.08
C ILE A 483 15.62 -9.62 10.69
N ALA A 484 14.76 -9.88 9.70
CA ALA A 484 14.95 -9.40 8.33
C ALA A 484 14.88 -7.87 8.24
N LEU A 485 13.99 -7.24 9.01
CA LEU A 485 13.91 -5.78 9.11
C LEU A 485 15.12 -5.18 9.83
N LEU A 486 15.64 -5.85 10.87
CA LEU A 486 16.89 -5.43 11.52
C LEU A 486 18.08 -5.50 10.56
N LEU A 487 18.13 -6.49 9.67
CA LEU A 487 19.19 -6.59 8.64
C LEU A 487 19.09 -5.43 7.62
N VAL A 488 17.89 -5.06 7.16
CA VAL A 488 17.70 -3.87 6.30
C VAL A 488 18.14 -2.61 7.01
N LEU A 489 17.73 -2.44 8.29
CA LEU A 489 18.15 -1.29 9.09
C LEU A 489 19.67 -1.22 9.23
N ALA A 490 20.31 -2.34 9.57
CA ALA A 490 21.76 -2.43 9.71
C ALA A 490 22.47 -2.13 8.38
N ALA A 491 21.95 -2.63 7.25
CA ALA A 491 22.46 -2.33 5.91
C ALA A 491 22.35 -0.84 5.58
N CYS A 492 21.19 -0.22 5.84
CA CYS A 492 20.98 1.22 5.61
C CYS A 492 21.93 2.08 6.48
N VAL A 493 22.07 1.75 7.77
CA VAL A 493 23.01 2.43 8.67
C VAL A 493 24.45 2.26 8.19
N GLY A 494 24.84 1.04 7.81
CA GLY A 494 26.17 0.76 7.26
C GLY A 494 26.45 1.57 5.99
N LEU A 495 25.47 1.63 5.07
CA LEU A 495 25.56 2.45 3.85
C LEU A 495 25.73 3.94 4.17
N VAL A 496 24.94 4.48 5.11
CA VAL A 496 25.07 5.89 5.54
C VAL A 496 26.48 6.19 6.07
N LEU A 497 27.03 5.30 6.89
CA LEU A 497 28.36 5.46 7.48
C LEU A 497 29.49 5.37 6.42
N VAL A 498 29.33 4.51 5.43
CA VAL A 498 30.32 4.31 4.36
C VAL A 498 30.14 5.33 3.22
N MET A 499 28.95 5.92 3.05
CA MET A 499 28.61 6.81 1.96
C MET A 499 29.64 7.92 1.70
N PRO A 500 30.17 8.65 2.71
CA PRO A 500 31.18 9.69 2.43
C PRO A 500 32.48 9.13 1.79
N ARG A 501 32.87 7.88 2.15
CA ARG A 501 34.03 7.21 1.54
C ARG A 501 33.74 6.80 0.11
N LEU A 502 32.54 6.27 -0.10
CA LEU A 502 32.05 5.83 -1.41
C LEU A 502 32.02 7.01 -2.39
N LEU A 503 31.41 8.14 -1.99
CA LEU A 503 31.29 9.33 -2.83
C LEU A 503 32.64 10.03 -3.07
N ARG A 504 33.63 9.85 -2.19
CA ARG A 504 35.00 10.37 -2.40
C ARG A 504 35.80 9.54 -3.39
N ASN A 505 35.51 8.26 -3.54
CA ASN A 505 36.25 7.35 -4.41
C ASN A 505 35.43 7.02 -5.65
N PRO A 506 35.80 7.52 -6.86
CA PRO A 506 35.03 7.30 -8.08
C PRO A 506 34.97 5.82 -8.48
N TRP A 507 36.04 5.06 -8.23
CA TRP A 507 36.08 3.64 -8.58
C TRP A 507 35.10 2.83 -7.72
N LEU A 508 35.01 3.12 -6.40
CA LEU A 508 34.02 2.50 -5.53
C LEU A 508 32.59 2.91 -5.91
N ALA A 509 32.36 4.19 -6.21
CA ALA A 509 31.06 4.68 -6.65
C ALA A 509 30.63 4.01 -7.97
N SER A 510 31.54 3.93 -8.95
CA SER A 510 31.29 3.25 -10.24
C SER A 510 31.04 1.75 -10.05
N GLY A 511 31.83 1.08 -9.20
CA GLY A 511 31.61 -0.33 -8.85
C GLY A 511 30.24 -0.57 -8.24
N CYS A 512 29.81 0.27 -7.29
CA CYS A 512 28.46 0.17 -6.71
C CYS A 512 27.36 0.45 -7.73
N ALA A 513 27.53 1.44 -8.61
CA ALA A 513 26.58 1.71 -9.70
C ALA A 513 26.48 0.51 -10.67
N LEU A 514 27.61 -0.11 -11.02
CA LEU A 514 27.61 -1.33 -11.84
C LEU A 514 26.92 -2.49 -11.15
N LEU A 515 27.16 -2.70 -9.86
CA LEU A 515 26.47 -3.73 -9.08
C LEU A 515 24.95 -3.46 -9.00
N LEU A 516 24.54 -2.19 -8.86
CA LEU A 516 23.13 -1.80 -8.89
C LEU A 516 22.49 -2.15 -10.24
N VAL A 517 23.16 -1.81 -11.36
CA VAL A 517 22.70 -2.15 -12.71
C VAL A 517 22.65 -3.67 -12.90
N ALA A 518 23.66 -4.39 -12.43
CA ALA A 518 23.67 -5.86 -12.51
C ALA A 518 22.51 -6.49 -11.72
N ALA A 519 22.20 -5.95 -10.51
CA ALA A 519 21.06 -6.40 -9.70
C ALA A 519 19.71 -6.08 -10.37
N MET A 520 19.60 -4.96 -11.08
CA MET A 520 18.40 -4.63 -11.87
C MET A 520 18.18 -5.61 -13.04
N LEU A 521 19.27 -6.00 -13.71
CA LEU A 521 19.22 -6.89 -14.88
C LEU A 521 19.11 -8.38 -14.51
N ARG A 522 19.64 -8.77 -13.36
CA ARG A 522 19.65 -10.15 -12.86
C ARG A 522 19.36 -10.15 -11.36
N PRO A 523 18.09 -10.24 -10.95
CA PRO A 523 17.77 -10.36 -9.55
C PRO A 523 18.41 -11.63 -8.97
N PRO A 524 18.94 -11.58 -7.75
CA PRO A 524 19.42 -12.78 -7.10
C PRO A 524 18.23 -13.74 -6.92
N ALA A 525 18.30 -14.89 -7.60
CA ALA A 525 17.35 -15.97 -7.34
C ALA A 525 17.58 -16.47 -5.91
N PRO A 526 16.51 -16.78 -5.15
CA PRO A 526 16.66 -17.48 -3.87
C PRO A 526 17.47 -18.76 -4.08
N PRO A 527 18.42 -19.07 -3.18
CA PRO A 527 19.23 -20.28 -3.34
C PRO A 527 18.32 -21.52 -3.44
N GLY A 528 18.48 -22.28 -4.57
CA GLY A 528 17.68 -23.47 -4.81
C GLY A 528 16.29 -23.27 -5.37
N TRP A 529 15.89 -22.04 -5.69
CA TRP A 529 14.60 -21.75 -6.32
C TRP A 529 14.77 -21.31 -7.79
N PRO A 530 13.92 -21.80 -8.73
CA PRO A 530 13.11 -23.03 -8.58
C PRO A 530 13.98 -24.29 -8.60
N PRO A 531 13.59 -25.38 -7.92
CA PRO A 531 14.30 -26.65 -8.04
C PRO A 531 14.19 -27.20 -9.47
N HIS A 532 15.26 -27.82 -10.01
CA HIS A 532 15.29 -28.28 -11.40
C HIS A 532 14.22 -29.35 -11.70
N ASP A 533 13.99 -30.25 -10.75
CA ASP A 533 13.13 -31.42 -10.91
C ASP A 533 11.77 -31.31 -10.24
N TRP A 534 11.23 -30.06 -10.14
CA TRP A 534 9.91 -29.85 -9.58
C TRP A 534 8.82 -30.55 -10.41
N ALA A 535 7.85 -31.15 -9.74
CA ALA A 535 6.68 -31.79 -10.36
C ALA A 535 5.43 -30.91 -10.23
N VAL A 536 5.28 -30.22 -9.10
CA VAL A 536 4.13 -29.36 -8.79
C VAL A 536 4.63 -28.09 -8.11
N VAL A 537 4.01 -26.94 -8.44
CA VAL A 537 4.22 -25.67 -7.76
C VAL A 537 2.88 -25.03 -7.41
N PHE A 538 2.72 -24.68 -6.15
CA PHE A 538 1.65 -23.81 -5.67
C PHE A 538 2.19 -22.37 -5.68
N CYS A 539 1.68 -21.54 -6.59
CA CYS A 539 2.15 -20.16 -6.76
C CYS A 539 1.61 -19.24 -5.67
N ASP A 540 2.43 -18.35 -5.13
CA ASP A 540 1.98 -17.24 -4.26
C ASP A 540 1.30 -16.16 -5.14
N VAL A 541 0.03 -16.37 -5.44
CA VAL A 541 -0.79 -15.43 -6.22
C VAL A 541 -1.61 -14.46 -5.35
N GLY A 542 -1.39 -14.47 -4.03
CA GLY A 542 -2.19 -13.75 -3.05
C GLY A 542 -3.30 -14.62 -2.47
N GLN A 543 -4.44 -14.02 -2.09
CA GLN A 543 -5.58 -14.77 -1.60
C GLN A 543 -6.32 -15.40 -2.78
N GLY A 544 -6.05 -16.68 -3.04
CA GLY A 544 -6.59 -17.43 -4.18
C GLY A 544 -5.68 -18.59 -4.58
N ASP A 545 -6.09 -19.37 -5.57
CA ASP A 545 -5.39 -20.59 -5.99
C ASP A 545 -4.76 -20.45 -7.38
N ALA A 546 -3.52 -20.92 -7.50
CA ALA A 546 -2.88 -21.20 -8.77
C ALA A 546 -1.87 -22.33 -8.59
N THR A 547 -2.18 -23.50 -9.15
CA THR A 547 -1.35 -24.69 -9.08
C THR A 547 -0.82 -25.06 -10.46
N LEU A 548 0.49 -25.19 -10.60
CA LEU A 548 1.16 -25.60 -11.81
C LEU A 548 1.66 -27.05 -11.67
N ILE A 549 1.28 -27.92 -12.57
CA ILE A 549 1.67 -29.34 -12.58
C ILE A 549 2.44 -29.59 -13.86
N ARG A 550 3.71 -30.01 -13.75
CA ARG A 550 4.59 -30.22 -14.91
C ARG A 550 4.08 -31.39 -15.75
N SER A 551 3.74 -31.12 -17.01
CA SER A 551 3.28 -32.12 -17.98
C SER A 551 4.41 -32.62 -18.90
N ALA A 552 5.37 -31.75 -19.20
CA ALA A 552 6.59 -31.99 -19.99
C ALA A 552 7.63 -30.89 -19.67
N PRO A 553 8.88 -30.94 -20.20
CA PRO A 553 9.83 -29.85 -20.07
C PRO A 553 9.26 -28.54 -20.59
N ALA A 554 9.23 -27.49 -19.72
CA ALA A 554 8.66 -26.18 -19.99
C ALA A 554 7.14 -26.17 -20.31
N GLU A 555 6.41 -27.26 -20.07
CA GLU A 555 4.96 -27.37 -20.23
C GLU A 555 4.28 -27.71 -18.89
N VAL A 556 3.15 -27.04 -18.61
CA VAL A 556 2.38 -27.25 -17.37
C VAL A 556 0.89 -27.40 -17.64
N VAL A 557 0.23 -28.18 -16.82
CA VAL A 557 -1.21 -28.07 -16.57
C VAL A 557 -1.38 -26.99 -15.47
N ILE A 558 -2.21 -25.99 -15.72
CA ILE A 558 -2.58 -24.98 -14.74
C ILE A 558 -3.94 -25.33 -14.14
N VAL A 559 -4.05 -25.29 -12.81
CA VAL A 559 -5.32 -25.43 -12.09
C VAL A 559 -5.53 -24.14 -11.30
N ASP A 560 -6.58 -23.44 -11.67
CA ASP A 560 -6.88 -22.07 -11.26
C ASP A 560 -5.76 -21.06 -11.60
N ALA A 561 -6.06 -19.78 -11.56
CA ALA A 561 -5.18 -18.74 -12.08
C ALA A 561 -4.98 -17.55 -11.11
N GLY A 562 -5.56 -17.66 -9.91
CA GLY A 562 -5.44 -16.66 -8.86
C GLY A 562 -6.13 -15.32 -9.17
N PRO A 563 -6.12 -14.40 -8.19
CA PRO A 563 -6.72 -13.07 -8.31
C PRO A 563 -5.81 -12.06 -9.01
N ASP A 564 -4.49 -12.32 -9.06
CA ASP A 564 -3.48 -11.35 -9.51
C ASP A 564 -2.73 -11.86 -10.75
N PRO A 565 -3.08 -11.31 -11.95
CA PRO A 565 -2.41 -11.69 -13.20
C PRO A 565 -0.89 -11.46 -13.18
N ALA A 566 -0.40 -10.43 -12.48
CA ALA A 566 1.03 -10.11 -12.46
C ALA A 566 1.83 -11.12 -11.62
N LYS A 567 1.27 -11.59 -10.50
CA LYS A 567 1.85 -12.64 -9.67
C LYS A 567 1.90 -13.97 -10.41
N LEU A 568 0.81 -14.35 -11.10
CA LEU A 568 0.79 -15.55 -11.94
C LEU A 568 1.84 -15.46 -13.06
N ALA A 569 1.89 -14.32 -13.78
CA ALA A 569 2.90 -14.10 -14.82
C ALA A 569 4.33 -14.24 -14.29
N THR A 570 4.57 -13.79 -13.08
CA THR A 570 5.87 -13.91 -12.42
C THR A 570 6.18 -15.37 -12.10
N CYS A 571 5.24 -16.12 -11.54
CA CYS A 571 5.39 -17.54 -11.25
C CYS A 571 5.70 -18.36 -12.51
N LEU A 572 4.93 -18.15 -13.58
CA LEU A 572 5.14 -18.84 -14.88
C LEU A 572 6.53 -18.53 -15.47
N ARG A 573 6.94 -17.27 -15.40
CA ARG A 573 8.25 -16.83 -15.90
C ARG A 573 9.41 -17.40 -15.09
N ASP A 574 9.34 -17.37 -13.77
CA ASP A 574 10.37 -17.88 -12.86
C ASP A 574 10.58 -19.38 -13.03
N LEU A 575 9.53 -20.11 -13.37
CA LEU A 575 9.56 -21.55 -13.66
C LEU A 575 9.92 -21.88 -15.12
N GLY A 576 10.10 -20.87 -15.97
CA GLY A 576 10.45 -21.07 -17.38
C GLY A 576 9.35 -21.75 -18.20
N VAL A 577 8.07 -21.54 -17.85
CA VAL A 577 6.94 -22.13 -18.56
C VAL A 577 6.80 -21.51 -19.95
N ALA A 578 6.83 -22.35 -20.99
CA ALA A 578 6.65 -21.91 -22.37
C ALA A 578 5.24 -22.22 -22.91
N ARG A 579 4.58 -23.28 -22.40
CA ARG A 579 3.27 -23.74 -22.89
C ARG A 579 2.38 -24.23 -21.75
N VAL A 580 1.09 -23.98 -21.88
CA VAL A 580 0.03 -24.46 -20.97
C VAL A 580 -0.99 -25.30 -21.79
N PRO A 581 -0.72 -26.56 -22.11
CA PRO A 581 -1.59 -27.36 -22.96
C PRO A 581 -3.00 -27.55 -22.35
N LEU A 582 -3.13 -27.49 -21.05
CA LEU A 582 -4.39 -27.67 -20.35
C LEU A 582 -4.54 -26.66 -19.20
N ALA A 583 -5.60 -25.88 -19.25
CA ALA A 583 -6.05 -25.06 -18.13
C ALA A 583 -7.32 -25.69 -17.51
N VAL A 584 -7.40 -25.73 -16.20
CA VAL A 584 -8.56 -26.25 -15.46
C VAL A 584 -9.00 -25.20 -14.45
N LEU A 585 -10.27 -24.83 -14.46
CA LEU A 585 -10.86 -23.89 -13.50
C LEU A 585 -11.84 -24.63 -12.62
N THR A 586 -11.59 -24.60 -11.33
CA THR A 586 -12.41 -25.34 -10.35
C THR A 586 -13.82 -24.74 -10.26
N HIS A 587 -13.92 -23.41 -10.25
CA HIS A 587 -15.15 -22.63 -10.27
C HIS A 587 -14.83 -21.19 -10.76
N PHE A 588 -15.83 -20.28 -10.73
CA PHE A 588 -15.69 -18.98 -11.42
C PHE A 588 -15.50 -17.77 -10.47
N HIS A 589 -15.11 -17.94 -9.22
CA HIS A 589 -14.78 -16.82 -8.34
C HIS A 589 -13.49 -16.11 -8.77
N ALA A 590 -13.37 -14.82 -8.38
CA ALA A 590 -12.30 -13.95 -8.81
C ALA A 590 -10.90 -14.44 -8.44
N ASP A 591 -10.78 -15.03 -7.28
CA ASP A 591 -9.55 -15.54 -6.71
C ASP A 591 -9.06 -16.85 -7.36
N HIS A 592 -9.84 -17.40 -8.30
CA HIS A 592 -9.49 -18.55 -9.12
C HIS A 592 -9.35 -18.24 -10.62
N VAL A 593 -10.05 -17.20 -11.14
CA VAL A 593 -10.11 -17.00 -12.60
C VAL A 593 -9.50 -15.69 -13.10
N THR A 594 -9.22 -14.70 -12.26
CA THR A 594 -8.81 -13.37 -12.74
C THR A 594 -7.49 -13.41 -13.52
N GLY A 595 -6.55 -14.25 -13.13
CA GLY A 595 -5.26 -14.40 -13.80
C GLY A 595 -5.27 -15.22 -15.09
N ILE A 596 -6.40 -15.84 -15.46
CA ILE A 596 -6.44 -16.83 -16.56
C ILE A 596 -6.03 -16.24 -17.92
N GLU A 597 -6.27 -14.97 -18.14
CA GLU A 597 -5.90 -14.27 -19.37
C GLU A 597 -4.40 -14.36 -19.64
N VAL A 598 -3.56 -14.27 -18.61
CA VAL A 598 -2.11 -14.41 -18.70
C VAL A 598 -1.71 -15.80 -19.20
N ALA A 599 -2.35 -16.85 -18.70
CA ALA A 599 -2.08 -18.21 -19.11
C ALA A 599 -2.50 -18.46 -20.58
N LEU A 600 -3.66 -17.95 -20.99
CA LEU A 600 -4.21 -18.19 -22.32
C LEU A 600 -3.60 -17.34 -23.43
N GLN A 601 -3.25 -16.07 -23.16
CA GLN A 601 -2.71 -15.16 -24.17
C GLN A 601 -1.21 -15.31 -24.38
N ASN A 602 -0.44 -15.58 -23.33
CA ASN A 602 1.01 -15.60 -23.37
C ASN A 602 1.59 -17.02 -23.56
N HIS A 603 0.78 -18.07 -23.30
CA HIS A 603 1.22 -19.47 -23.34
C HIS A 603 0.18 -20.27 -24.13
N HIS A 604 0.59 -20.86 -25.25
CA HIS A 604 -0.32 -21.61 -26.13
C HIS A 604 -1.11 -22.70 -25.37
N THR A 605 -2.44 -22.54 -25.35
CA THR A 605 -3.36 -23.42 -24.61
C THR A 605 -4.24 -24.19 -25.59
N ASP A 606 -4.33 -25.52 -25.43
CA ASP A 606 -5.09 -26.36 -26.33
C ASP A 606 -6.54 -26.56 -25.84
N ARG A 607 -6.76 -26.64 -24.52
CA ARG A 607 -8.07 -26.89 -23.91
C ARG A 607 -8.21 -26.16 -22.56
N VAL A 608 -9.44 -25.74 -22.29
CA VAL A 608 -9.85 -25.17 -20.99
C VAL A 608 -11.00 -26.03 -20.44
N LEU A 609 -10.79 -26.66 -19.27
CA LEU A 609 -11.80 -27.42 -18.56
C LEU A 609 -12.41 -26.55 -17.47
N VAL A 610 -13.73 -26.65 -17.33
CA VAL A 610 -14.49 -25.85 -16.35
C VAL A 610 -15.53 -26.69 -15.64
N SER A 611 -15.95 -26.22 -14.44
CA SER A 611 -17.08 -26.78 -13.72
C SER A 611 -18.40 -26.65 -14.53
N ALA A 612 -19.31 -27.59 -14.32
CA ALA A 612 -20.66 -27.51 -14.83
C ALA A 612 -21.51 -26.44 -14.10
N ALA A 613 -21.12 -26.02 -12.91
CA ALA A 613 -21.71 -24.89 -12.22
C ALA A 613 -21.34 -23.58 -12.94
N ASN A 614 -22.35 -22.83 -13.39
CA ASN A 614 -22.16 -21.65 -14.26
C ASN A 614 -22.13 -20.33 -13.47
N SER A 615 -21.94 -20.38 -12.18
CA SER A 615 -21.96 -19.24 -11.26
C SER A 615 -20.58 -19.06 -10.57
N PRO A 616 -20.17 -17.82 -10.27
CA PRO A 616 -20.80 -16.55 -10.66
C PRO A 616 -20.65 -16.21 -12.15
N TRP A 617 -21.70 -15.66 -12.72
CA TRP A 617 -21.76 -15.35 -14.17
C TRP A 617 -20.66 -14.40 -14.63
N SER A 618 -20.25 -13.47 -13.76
CA SER A 618 -19.20 -12.49 -14.08
C SER A 618 -17.83 -13.14 -14.32
N GLY A 619 -17.45 -14.12 -13.49
CA GLY A 619 -16.21 -14.88 -13.67
C GLY A 619 -16.26 -15.75 -14.91
N ARG A 620 -17.42 -16.40 -15.15
CA ARG A 620 -17.63 -17.16 -16.39
C ARG A 620 -17.45 -16.31 -17.63
N GLN A 621 -18.05 -15.12 -17.70
CA GLN A 621 -17.87 -14.19 -18.82
C GLN A 621 -16.39 -13.75 -19.02
N LEU A 622 -15.63 -13.58 -17.94
CA LEU A 622 -14.21 -13.28 -18.02
C LEU A 622 -13.47 -14.43 -18.70
N VAL A 623 -13.70 -15.66 -18.24
CA VAL A 623 -13.08 -16.86 -18.79
C VAL A 623 -13.48 -17.07 -20.26
N GLU A 624 -14.76 -16.90 -20.63
CA GLU A 624 -15.25 -17.02 -22.02
C GLU A 624 -14.56 -16.01 -22.95
N ARG A 625 -14.35 -14.78 -22.49
CA ARG A 625 -13.62 -13.76 -23.28
C ARG A 625 -12.14 -14.12 -23.42
N ALA A 626 -11.50 -14.54 -22.35
CA ALA A 626 -10.09 -14.92 -22.36
C ALA A 626 -9.86 -16.16 -23.24
N ALA A 627 -10.78 -17.11 -23.23
CA ALA A 627 -10.73 -18.38 -23.97
C ALA A 627 -11.39 -18.31 -25.37
N SER A 628 -11.61 -17.12 -25.93
CA SER A 628 -12.37 -16.93 -27.20
C SER A 628 -11.81 -17.71 -28.39
N GLY A 629 -10.55 -18.15 -28.35
CA GLY A 629 -9.91 -18.95 -29.41
C GLY A 629 -9.79 -20.45 -29.11
N VAL A 630 -10.05 -20.88 -27.84
CA VAL A 630 -9.78 -22.27 -27.40
C VAL A 630 -11.08 -23.03 -27.14
N GLY A 631 -12.14 -22.35 -26.69
CA GLY A 631 -13.39 -22.95 -26.26
C GLY A 631 -13.33 -23.58 -24.86
N LEU A 632 -14.48 -23.64 -24.19
CA LEU A 632 -14.62 -24.20 -22.85
C LEU A 632 -15.23 -25.61 -22.93
N THR A 633 -14.64 -26.56 -22.18
CA THR A 633 -15.17 -27.91 -22.05
C THR A 633 -15.64 -28.13 -20.61
N GLN A 634 -16.92 -28.36 -20.41
CA GLN A 634 -17.46 -28.76 -19.10
C GLN A 634 -17.11 -30.21 -18.83
N VAL A 635 -16.69 -30.50 -17.59
CA VAL A 635 -16.37 -31.84 -17.15
C VAL A 635 -17.34 -32.35 -16.09
N THR A 636 -17.53 -33.69 -16.03
CA THR A 636 -18.44 -34.35 -15.10
C THR A 636 -17.68 -35.39 -14.28
N PRO A 637 -18.22 -35.83 -13.12
CA PRO A 637 -17.60 -36.91 -12.36
C PRO A 637 -17.32 -38.14 -13.22
N GLY A 638 -16.18 -38.78 -13.02
CA GLY A 638 -15.65 -39.87 -13.82
C GLY A 638 -14.91 -39.47 -15.09
N SER A 639 -14.92 -38.17 -15.47
CA SER A 639 -14.08 -37.69 -16.59
C SER A 639 -12.60 -37.87 -16.29
N VAL A 640 -11.87 -38.46 -17.26
CA VAL A 640 -10.40 -38.62 -17.19
C VAL A 640 -9.77 -37.92 -18.35
N VAL A 641 -8.77 -37.07 -18.09
CA VAL A 641 -8.03 -36.29 -19.10
C VAL A 641 -6.54 -36.53 -18.89
N GLN A 642 -5.83 -36.77 -20.01
CA GLN A 642 -4.38 -36.91 -20.01
C GLN A 642 -3.74 -35.70 -20.73
N ALA A 643 -2.75 -35.09 -20.07
CA ALA A 643 -1.92 -34.03 -20.64
C ALA A 643 -0.44 -34.30 -20.32
N GLY A 644 0.31 -34.84 -21.31
CA GLY A 644 1.69 -35.28 -21.07
C GLY A 644 1.79 -36.31 -19.93
N ALA A 645 2.63 -36.04 -18.95
CA ALA A 645 2.80 -36.90 -17.77
C ALA A 645 1.66 -36.75 -16.73
N VAL A 646 0.76 -35.77 -16.89
CA VAL A 646 -0.32 -35.47 -15.92
C VAL A 646 -1.58 -36.19 -16.30
N ARG A 647 -2.11 -37.02 -15.39
CA ARG A 647 -3.45 -37.62 -15.46
C ARG A 647 -4.37 -36.89 -14.48
N LEU A 648 -5.41 -36.30 -15.01
CA LEU A 648 -6.50 -35.68 -14.26
C LEU A 648 -7.70 -36.63 -14.21
N GLU A 649 -8.31 -36.79 -13.04
CA GLU A 649 -9.58 -37.51 -12.81
C GLU A 649 -10.52 -36.61 -12.02
N VAL A 650 -11.73 -36.35 -12.54
CA VAL A 650 -12.79 -35.62 -11.85
C VAL A 650 -13.52 -36.56 -10.93
N LEU A 651 -13.45 -36.40 -9.62
CA LEU A 651 -14.01 -37.27 -8.60
C LEU A 651 -15.42 -36.86 -8.23
N ALA A 652 -15.66 -35.55 -8.05
CA ALA A 652 -16.97 -35.05 -7.71
C ALA A 652 -17.14 -33.59 -8.24
N VAL A 653 -18.40 -33.22 -8.49
CA VAL A 653 -18.86 -31.86 -8.74
C VAL A 653 -20.33 -31.80 -8.38
N ARG A 654 -20.74 -30.69 -7.78
CA ARG A 654 -22.16 -30.45 -7.48
C ARG A 654 -22.74 -29.54 -8.56
N THR A 655 -23.66 -30.04 -9.37
CA THR A 655 -24.23 -29.28 -10.51
C THR A 655 -25.49 -28.48 -10.15
N ALA A 656 -26.24 -28.94 -9.11
CA ALA A 656 -27.39 -28.21 -8.59
C ALA A 656 -26.95 -27.27 -7.47
N VAL A 657 -26.67 -26.01 -7.82
CA VAL A 657 -26.25 -25.00 -6.89
C VAL A 657 -27.44 -24.08 -6.63
N ASP A 658 -27.81 -23.95 -5.35
CA ASP A 658 -28.88 -23.04 -4.93
C ASP A 658 -28.26 -21.65 -4.71
N VAL A 659 -28.50 -20.72 -5.66
CA VAL A 659 -27.91 -19.38 -5.70
C VAL A 659 -28.72 -18.35 -4.91
N THR A 660 -29.80 -18.80 -4.24
CA THR A 660 -30.85 -17.90 -3.68
C THR A 660 -30.49 -17.28 -2.32
N SER A 661 -29.31 -17.52 -1.75
CA SER A 661 -28.95 -17.09 -0.39
C SER A 661 -27.69 -16.22 -0.29
N SER A 662 -27.43 -15.29 -1.22
CA SER A 662 -26.30 -14.38 -1.08
C SER A 662 -26.71 -12.98 -0.64
N GLU A 663 -26.82 -12.76 0.64
CA GLU A 663 -26.49 -11.46 1.22
C GLU A 663 -24.95 -11.39 1.34
N GLU A 664 -24.30 -10.56 0.50
CA GLU A 664 -22.88 -10.14 0.59
C GLU A 664 -21.80 -11.25 0.51
N GLY A 665 -21.20 -11.40 -0.65
CA GLY A 665 -19.97 -12.17 -0.83
C GLY A 665 -20.21 -13.49 -1.58
N GLU A 666 -19.21 -14.30 -1.58
CA GLU A 666 -19.18 -15.62 -2.19
C GLU A 666 -20.25 -16.52 -1.57
N SER A 667 -21.21 -17.00 -2.38
CA SER A 667 -22.23 -17.90 -1.84
C SER A 667 -21.64 -19.29 -1.58
N ALA A 668 -21.97 -19.89 -0.45
CA ALA A 668 -21.56 -21.26 -0.13
C ALA A 668 -21.93 -22.26 -1.24
N GLY A 669 -23.06 -22.02 -1.90
CA GLY A 669 -23.50 -22.82 -3.03
C GLY A 669 -22.59 -22.75 -4.25
N GLU A 670 -22.07 -21.56 -4.59
CA GLU A 670 -21.13 -21.37 -5.71
C GLU A 670 -19.78 -22.06 -5.44
N ASN A 671 -19.28 -21.96 -4.21
CA ASN A 671 -18.08 -22.67 -3.76
C ASN A 671 -18.27 -24.19 -3.82
N ASP A 672 -19.42 -24.70 -3.39
CA ASP A 672 -19.75 -26.12 -3.46
C ASP A 672 -19.89 -26.68 -4.88
N GLY A 673 -20.01 -25.81 -5.89
CA GLY A 673 -19.92 -26.13 -7.30
C GLY A 673 -18.51 -26.34 -7.84
N SER A 674 -17.48 -26.21 -7.01
CA SER A 674 -16.09 -26.47 -7.42
C SER A 674 -15.86 -27.92 -7.83
N LEU A 675 -14.91 -28.12 -8.77
CA LEU A 675 -14.44 -29.43 -9.17
C LEU A 675 -13.56 -30.05 -8.07
N VAL A 676 -13.90 -31.26 -7.64
CA VAL A 676 -13.01 -32.08 -6.81
C VAL A 676 -12.25 -33.02 -7.73
N MET A 677 -10.93 -32.89 -7.78
CA MET A 677 -10.11 -33.58 -8.78
C MET A 677 -8.87 -34.19 -8.16
N ARG A 678 -8.50 -35.37 -8.69
CA ARG A 678 -7.21 -35.99 -8.43
C ARG A 678 -6.29 -35.82 -9.62
N PHE A 679 -5.12 -35.30 -9.37
CA PHE A 679 -4.03 -35.26 -10.33
C PHE A 679 -2.99 -36.30 -9.97
N THR A 680 -2.56 -37.07 -10.96
CA THR A 680 -1.52 -38.07 -10.80
C THR A 680 -0.37 -37.77 -11.75
N VAL A 681 0.80 -37.61 -11.20
CA VAL A 681 2.07 -37.56 -11.92
C VAL A 681 2.98 -38.67 -11.43
N PRO A 682 4.05 -39.04 -12.12
CA PRO A 682 4.94 -40.12 -11.67
C PRO A 682 5.40 -39.93 -10.22
N GLY A 683 4.98 -40.81 -9.32
CA GLY A 683 5.36 -40.83 -7.91
C GLY A 683 4.62 -39.83 -7.01
N LEU A 684 3.55 -39.15 -7.50
CA LEU A 684 2.82 -38.17 -6.69
C LEU A 684 1.34 -38.07 -7.09
N ARG A 685 0.45 -38.09 -6.09
CA ARG A 685 -0.98 -37.84 -6.23
C ARG A 685 -1.39 -36.59 -5.46
N LEU A 686 -2.11 -35.70 -6.12
CA LEU A 686 -2.64 -34.48 -5.52
C LEU A 686 -4.16 -34.50 -5.55
N LEU A 687 -4.78 -34.05 -4.47
CA LEU A 687 -6.20 -33.72 -4.43
C LEU A 687 -6.36 -32.20 -4.42
N LEU A 688 -7.01 -31.68 -5.45
CA LEU A 688 -7.38 -30.27 -5.59
C LEU A 688 -8.90 -30.20 -5.62
N ALA A 689 -9.48 -29.41 -4.74
CA ALA A 689 -10.93 -29.39 -4.54
C ALA A 689 -11.53 -27.97 -4.66
N GLY A 690 -10.73 -26.98 -5.11
CA GLY A 690 -11.14 -25.59 -5.14
C GLY A 690 -11.70 -25.15 -3.80
N ASP A 691 -12.82 -24.48 -3.80
CA ASP A 691 -13.40 -23.86 -2.61
C ASP A 691 -14.59 -24.62 -2.02
N VAL A 692 -14.71 -25.95 -2.31
CA VAL A 692 -15.80 -26.74 -1.73
C VAL A 692 -15.88 -26.60 -0.23
N GLN A 693 -17.08 -26.28 0.26
CA GLN A 693 -17.40 -26.21 1.68
C GLN A 693 -18.01 -27.55 2.16
N GLU A 694 -18.65 -27.52 3.32
CA GLU A 694 -19.12 -28.73 3.99
C GLU A 694 -20.05 -29.60 3.11
N ASP A 695 -20.94 -28.98 2.32
CA ASP A 695 -21.87 -29.71 1.47
C ASP A 695 -21.23 -30.32 0.22
N GLY A 696 -20.33 -29.59 -0.44
CA GLY A 696 -19.54 -30.10 -1.56
C GLY A 696 -18.57 -31.19 -1.12
N GLN A 697 -17.96 -31.05 0.06
CA GLN A 697 -17.10 -32.07 0.67
C GLN A 697 -17.89 -33.31 1.02
N ARG A 698 -19.10 -33.17 1.58
CA ARG A 698 -20.03 -34.28 1.88
C ARG A 698 -20.44 -35.03 0.60
N ASN A 699 -20.71 -34.26 -0.48
CA ASN A 699 -20.99 -34.85 -1.79
C ASN A 699 -19.81 -35.69 -2.30
N ALA A 700 -18.57 -35.17 -2.17
CA ALA A 700 -17.36 -35.88 -2.57
C ALA A 700 -17.17 -37.19 -1.77
N VAL A 701 -17.33 -37.15 -0.44
CA VAL A 701 -17.24 -38.35 0.41
C VAL A 701 -18.36 -39.37 0.07
N SER A 702 -19.60 -38.90 -0.10
CA SER A 702 -20.76 -39.79 -0.36
C SER A 702 -20.77 -40.34 -1.79
N SER A 703 -20.00 -39.78 -2.73
CA SER A 703 -19.86 -40.32 -4.09
C SER A 703 -19.20 -41.69 -4.15
N GLY A 704 -18.52 -42.12 -3.09
CA GLY A 704 -17.73 -43.34 -3.03
C GLY A 704 -16.45 -43.32 -3.85
N ALA A 705 -16.07 -42.16 -4.41
CA ALA A 705 -14.80 -42.00 -5.11
C ALA A 705 -13.61 -42.08 -4.13
N ASP A 706 -12.52 -42.68 -4.57
CA ASP A 706 -11.27 -42.69 -3.79
C ASP A 706 -10.65 -41.29 -3.74
N LEU A 707 -10.70 -40.66 -2.57
CA LEU A 707 -10.15 -39.32 -2.32
C LEU A 707 -8.68 -39.36 -1.88
N SER A 708 -8.04 -40.53 -1.81
CA SER A 708 -6.68 -40.65 -1.31
C SER A 708 -5.67 -39.92 -2.21
N ALA A 709 -4.79 -39.15 -1.56
CA ALA A 709 -3.72 -38.39 -2.21
C ALA A 709 -2.51 -38.25 -1.28
N ASP A 710 -1.35 -37.96 -1.81
CA ASP A 710 -0.14 -37.69 -1.04
C ASP A 710 -0.14 -36.22 -0.53
N VAL A 711 -0.71 -35.30 -1.33
CA VAL A 711 -0.82 -33.86 -1.06
C VAL A 711 -2.26 -33.39 -1.23
N LEU A 712 -2.75 -32.66 -0.26
CA LEU A 712 -4.04 -31.97 -0.28
C LEU A 712 -3.80 -30.46 -0.40
N LEU A 713 -4.35 -29.80 -1.44
CA LEU A 713 -4.61 -28.36 -1.38
C LEU A 713 -5.89 -28.21 -0.54
N VAL A 714 -5.75 -27.58 0.63
CA VAL A 714 -6.86 -27.46 1.59
C VAL A 714 -7.95 -26.58 1.01
N PRO A 715 -9.20 -27.07 0.88
CA PRO A 715 -10.26 -26.35 0.22
C PRO A 715 -10.50 -24.96 0.82
N HIS A 716 -10.91 -24.02 -0.03
CA HIS A 716 -11.31 -22.67 0.33
C HIS A 716 -10.25 -21.99 1.22
N HIS A 717 -8.99 -22.07 0.77
CA HIS A 717 -7.82 -21.46 1.42
C HIS A 717 -7.69 -21.82 2.91
N GLY A 718 -8.29 -22.93 3.34
CA GLY A 718 -8.34 -23.33 4.74
C GLY A 718 -9.37 -22.57 5.56
N SER A 719 -10.51 -22.20 4.97
CA SER A 719 -11.66 -21.63 5.70
C SER A 719 -12.07 -22.52 6.87
N GLY A 720 -12.85 -21.97 7.79
CA GLY A 720 -13.36 -22.75 8.90
C GLY A 720 -14.43 -23.79 8.53
N HIS A 721 -14.99 -23.77 7.32
CA HIS A 721 -16.07 -24.65 6.85
C HIS A 721 -15.52 -25.93 6.21
N GLN A 722 -14.90 -26.76 7.02
CA GLN A 722 -14.31 -28.04 6.61
C GLN A 722 -15.03 -29.20 7.26
N LEU A 723 -15.27 -30.25 6.47
CA LEU A 723 -15.82 -31.54 6.95
C LEU A 723 -14.67 -32.44 7.41
N PRO A 724 -14.59 -32.85 8.70
CA PRO A 724 -13.49 -33.67 9.21
C PRO A 724 -13.34 -35.02 8.47
N GLU A 725 -14.46 -35.63 8.07
CA GLU A 725 -14.47 -36.87 7.33
C GLU A 725 -13.84 -36.73 5.94
N PHE A 726 -14.04 -35.58 5.27
CA PHE A 726 -13.37 -35.27 4.00
C PHE A 726 -11.87 -35.21 4.18
N LEU A 727 -11.40 -34.42 5.15
CA LEU A 727 -9.97 -34.28 5.42
C LEU A 727 -9.32 -35.61 5.76
N ALA A 728 -9.97 -36.43 6.58
CA ALA A 728 -9.48 -37.76 6.96
C ALA A 728 -9.45 -38.75 5.77
N SER A 729 -10.44 -38.68 4.85
CA SER A 729 -10.53 -39.58 3.69
C SER A 729 -9.41 -39.34 2.67
N THR A 730 -8.79 -38.18 2.67
CA THR A 730 -7.66 -37.83 1.75
C THR A 730 -6.41 -38.63 2.07
N ARG A 731 -6.20 -39.00 3.32
CA ARG A 731 -4.98 -39.68 3.81
C ARG A 731 -3.69 -38.96 3.41
N ALA A 732 -3.77 -37.65 3.17
CA ALA A 732 -2.64 -36.86 2.70
C ALA A 732 -1.57 -36.76 3.80
N THR A 733 -0.31 -36.67 3.38
CA THR A 733 0.82 -36.43 4.28
C THR A 733 1.21 -34.96 4.33
N ILE A 734 0.83 -34.19 3.31
CA ILE A 734 1.07 -32.75 3.20
C ILE A 734 -0.25 -32.02 2.94
N ALA A 735 -0.50 -30.98 3.73
CA ALA A 735 -1.59 -30.04 3.55
C ALA A 735 -1.01 -28.69 3.13
N VAL A 736 -1.40 -28.20 1.95
CA VAL A 736 -0.99 -26.89 1.44
C VAL A 736 -2.14 -25.90 1.59
N PHE A 737 -1.86 -24.74 2.15
CA PHE A 737 -2.78 -23.62 2.24
C PHE A 737 -2.31 -22.53 1.27
N SER A 738 -3.10 -22.27 0.23
CA SER A 738 -2.87 -21.18 -0.71
C SER A 738 -3.56 -19.94 -0.18
N VAL A 739 -2.80 -19.07 0.45
CA VAL A 739 -3.30 -17.89 1.17
C VAL A 739 -2.41 -16.68 0.92
N GLY A 740 -3.01 -15.50 0.91
CA GLY A 740 -2.29 -14.24 0.75
C GLY A 740 -1.71 -13.73 2.07
N LEU A 741 -0.57 -13.02 1.99
CA LEU A 741 0.04 -12.36 3.14
C LEU A 741 -0.90 -11.31 3.77
N ASP A 742 -1.64 -10.58 2.92
CA ASP A 742 -2.57 -9.51 3.31
C ASP A 742 -4.02 -9.99 3.14
N ASN A 743 -4.39 -11.13 3.78
CA ASN A 743 -5.74 -11.63 3.66
C ASN A 743 -6.64 -11.14 4.81
N ASP A 744 -7.77 -10.52 4.47
CA ASP A 744 -8.75 -9.99 5.43
C ASP A 744 -9.82 -11.04 5.84
N TYR A 745 -9.78 -12.24 5.26
CA TYR A 745 -10.75 -13.31 5.52
C TYR A 745 -10.40 -14.13 6.77
N GLY A 746 -9.20 -13.97 7.31
CA GLY A 746 -8.71 -14.72 8.47
C GLY A 746 -8.38 -16.18 8.16
N HIS A 747 -8.06 -16.49 6.89
CA HIS A 747 -7.60 -17.81 6.45
C HIS A 747 -6.08 -17.94 6.58
N PRO A 748 -5.52 -19.13 6.87
CA PRO A 748 -6.29 -20.35 7.23
C PRO A 748 -6.88 -20.21 8.64
N ALA A 749 -8.09 -20.69 8.82
CA ALA A 749 -8.72 -20.72 10.13
C ALA A 749 -7.93 -21.64 11.08
N VAL A 750 -7.71 -21.18 12.29
CA VAL A 750 -6.91 -21.92 13.30
C VAL A 750 -7.48 -23.34 13.55
N ARG A 751 -8.83 -23.49 13.50
CA ARG A 751 -9.47 -24.80 13.66
C ARG A 751 -9.13 -25.76 12.52
N THR A 752 -9.07 -25.28 11.27
CA THR A 752 -8.74 -26.07 10.10
C THR A 752 -7.27 -26.48 10.10
N GLN A 753 -6.37 -25.55 10.41
CA GLN A 753 -4.95 -25.87 10.55
C GLN A 753 -4.73 -26.94 11.61
N ARG A 754 -5.34 -26.81 12.79
CA ARG A 754 -5.26 -27.84 13.84
C ARG A 754 -5.85 -29.19 13.42
N ALA A 755 -6.93 -29.19 12.64
CA ALA A 755 -7.55 -30.42 12.17
C ALA A 755 -6.59 -31.23 11.26
N VAL A 756 -5.94 -30.58 10.29
CA VAL A 756 -4.98 -31.27 9.42
C VAL A 756 -3.70 -31.68 10.16
N GLU A 757 -3.23 -30.89 11.12
CA GLU A 757 -2.09 -31.24 11.99
C GLU A 757 -2.41 -32.46 12.87
N GLN A 758 -3.63 -32.54 13.41
CA GLN A 758 -4.10 -33.71 14.19
C GLN A 758 -4.21 -34.99 13.35
N LEU A 759 -4.45 -34.85 12.05
CA LEU A 759 -4.42 -35.99 11.10
C LEU A 759 -2.99 -36.38 10.68
N GLY A 760 -1.97 -35.67 11.21
CA GLY A 760 -0.55 -35.95 10.93
C GLY A 760 -0.02 -35.36 9.66
N MET A 761 -0.74 -34.42 9.01
CA MET A 761 -0.29 -33.76 7.79
C MET A 761 0.75 -32.67 8.11
N ARG A 762 1.80 -32.60 7.30
CA ARG A 762 2.74 -31.46 7.32
C ARG A 762 2.08 -30.25 6.69
N VAL A 763 1.98 -29.15 7.43
CA VAL A 763 1.38 -27.89 6.96
C VAL A 763 2.40 -27.08 6.18
N LEU A 764 2.00 -26.60 5.00
CA LEU A 764 2.72 -25.65 4.16
C LEU A 764 1.78 -24.47 3.82
N ARG A 765 2.32 -23.22 3.80
CA ARG A 765 1.51 -22.01 3.62
C ARG A 765 2.19 -21.04 2.69
N THR A 766 1.50 -20.55 1.64
CA THR A 766 2.07 -19.61 0.67
C THR A 766 2.32 -18.21 1.24
N ASP A 767 1.51 -17.74 2.21
CA ASP A 767 1.72 -16.47 2.89
C ASP A 767 3.03 -16.41 3.69
N GLN A 768 3.51 -17.56 4.20
CA GLN A 768 4.73 -17.66 4.99
C GLN A 768 5.95 -18.06 4.16
N GLN A 769 5.78 -18.89 3.16
CA GLN A 769 6.85 -19.59 2.43
C GLN A 769 6.98 -19.12 0.96
N GLY A 770 6.12 -18.20 0.50
CA GLY A 770 6.05 -17.85 -0.92
C GLY A 770 5.52 -19.01 -1.75
N SER A 771 5.89 -19.06 -3.02
CA SER A 771 5.56 -20.21 -3.86
C SER A 771 6.24 -21.48 -3.34
N ILE A 772 5.52 -22.62 -3.40
CA ILE A 772 5.93 -23.90 -2.83
C ILE A 772 6.08 -24.92 -3.96
N ALA A 773 7.28 -25.44 -4.16
CA ALA A 773 7.58 -26.46 -5.15
C ALA A 773 7.72 -27.85 -4.49
N LEU A 774 7.14 -28.84 -5.12
CA LEU A 774 7.27 -30.26 -4.75
C LEU A 774 8.04 -30.99 -5.86
N ALA A 775 9.08 -31.72 -5.48
CA ALA A 775 9.86 -32.57 -6.36
C ALA A 775 9.80 -34.02 -5.87
N VAL A 776 9.65 -34.96 -6.79
CA VAL A 776 9.72 -36.41 -6.49
C VAL A 776 11.15 -36.89 -6.74
N THR A 777 11.80 -37.38 -5.70
CA THR A 777 13.15 -37.91 -5.75
C THR A 777 13.18 -39.38 -5.35
N GLU A 778 14.31 -40.05 -5.58
CA GLU A 778 14.50 -41.48 -5.12
C GLU A 778 14.36 -41.60 -3.60
N SER A 779 14.68 -40.52 -2.84
CA SER A 779 14.55 -40.48 -1.39
C SER A 779 13.15 -40.09 -0.89
N GLY A 780 12.21 -39.78 -1.79
CA GLY A 780 10.85 -39.38 -1.48
C GLY A 780 10.50 -37.98 -1.96
N LEU A 781 9.47 -37.37 -1.36
CA LEU A 781 8.96 -36.06 -1.73
C LEU A 781 9.78 -34.93 -1.07
N VAL A 782 10.40 -34.09 -1.89
CA VAL A 782 11.18 -32.93 -1.47
C VAL A 782 10.34 -31.66 -1.63
N VAL A 783 10.32 -30.82 -0.58
CA VAL A 783 9.63 -29.53 -0.56
C VAL A 783 10.67 -28.43 -0.64
N THR A 784 10.55 -27.53 -1.61
CA THR A 784 11.36 -26.32 -1.75
C THR A 784 10.45 -25.10 -1.73
N THR A 785 10.81 -24.10 -0.97
CA THR A 785 10.01 -22.86 -0.81
C THR A 785 10.75 -21.66 -1.35
N GLN A 786 10.00 -20.69 -1.84
CA GLN A 786 10.58 -19.47 -2.42
C GLN A 786 11.09 -18.50 -1.34
N ARG A 787 10.50 -18.57 -0.12
CA ARG A 787 10.90 -17.77 1.06
C ARG A 787 11.32 -18.64 2.22
#